data_4109e8814f4f0f1b7c0cbbf5ef71347b
#
_entry.id   4109e8814f4f0f1b7c0cbbf5ef71347b
#
_cell.length_a   1.000
_cell.length_b   1.000
_cell.length_c   1.000
_cell.angle_alpha   90.00
_cell.angle_beta   90.00
_cell.angle_gamma   90.00
#
_symmetry.space_group_name_H-M   'P 1'
#
loop_
_entity.id
_entity.type
_entity.pdbx_description
1 polymer ?
#
loop_
_entity_poly.entity_id
_entity_poly.type
_entity_poly.pdbx_seq_one_letter_code
_entity_poly.pdbx_strand_id
1 'polypeptide(L)'
;MSISAIINMDQRLKSIIRLLRDHLHFLIIVPLLIIATTWPLAQQILDVHSVHSPPGDADVLIEFWDAWYGKLLLTGRADYFYTELLFYPDGLSLAFHHLGLPHVFIFGGLQAVLPAVNAFFLTYMITVFSNALASYIFLRQLFLGKWIALAGAVIFSFSPYFLPHARHLDQITIWTIPLALYAFHRGIVEERWQWLFAAGFFAGLTAFIILYNLVCLFITMALYTLYLAATRWREQRFWFGVALTVLVAASIGIIRLYPMIVDPNFLGEALDKGADAPNSTDLLVFLVNPRHPFTPTVFDMLFHRAPPKVPPNGYLGFLPLLLIVVGLFRSANRRLMAPWLILLVFFVVLRLGHVLQIDGQVYSDFLLPKYYLDILVPWLTKAFWQLTFPQIGILLPLAVLCCYGLQAILVHIPRNLRASAVLIVITLLAFEYYQRPIRSYHRYQPRYQWIDWLAVEPGQDSIRLINLPMGRDRSKRYLYHQSLHGYPQVEGLASRTPGSAYNYIEGNLLLGAWRAGESINCLGSNMDEFTAAHAQLISDGFTHIVLHRGSFTDEHLAQSFVDIPASYADEQVLIYRLGDLRDTCDATASLSETFARYASMIDRSGAIAPDGDSAILAIYSFDTASAIARGDHLTALKSDAGLLRLDIEELIEASNSDTSLRAYHSYDHVRSKSLLLLAYEPSAPEQDLAEPYRSWLSRHFNSCGRVADADAAVIEVFLRPGFPCELALSDAPLAVDYDDIQLGNLLAARDGDKLELDILWKRLPAERHAISVQFFDQNDNKAQGQDFVFYDALNTYEIDLSVLEPGHYAAKLIVYNYETGASVPGITLGSQTRFDRELEFMTLTIE
;
A
#
# COMPACT_ATOMS: atom_id res chain seq x y z
N MET A 1 -8.32 28.29 53.27
CA MET A 1 -6.93 28.09 52.80
C MET A 1 -6.02 28.79 53.76
N SER A 2 -4.97 28.11 54.28
CA SER A 2 -4.00 28.74 55.20
C SER A 2 -3.10 29.74 54.44
N ILE A 3 -2.64 30.78 55.12
CA ILE A 3 -1.73 31.80 54.53
C ILE A 3 -0.48 31.17 53.94
N SER A 4 0.00 30.06 54.51
CA SER A 4 1.11 29.26 53.96
C SER A 4 0.80 28.63 52.60
N ALA A 5 -0.48 28.23 52.33
CA ALA A 5 -0.87 27.70 51.04
C ALA A 5 -0.92 28.78 49.95
N ILE A 6 -1.33 30.00 50.31
CA ILE A 6 -1.36 31.16 49.40
C ILE A 6 0.07 31.60 49.04
N ILE A 7 0.99 31.68 50.02
CA ILE A 7 2.40 32.02 49.78
C ILE A 7 3.08 30.96 48.90
N ASN A 8 2.84 29.68 49.14
CA ASN A 8 3.34 28.57 48.31
C ASN A 8 2.79 28.63 46.88
N MET A 9 1.53 29.03 46.71
CA MET A 9 0.90 29.19 45.40
C MET A 9 1.52 30.36 44.61
N ASP A 10 1.76 31.51 45.26
CA ASP A 10 2.40 32.67 44.64
C ASP A 10 3.86 32.39 44.22
N GLN A 11 4.62 31.67 45.06
CA GLN A 11 6.00 31.24 44.74
C GLN A 11 6.01 30.24 43.56
N ARG A 12 5.09 29.30 43.52
CA ARG A 12 4.92 28.35 42.39
C ARG A 12 4.56 29.11 41.12
N LEU A 13 3.58 30.04 41.17
CA LEU A 13 3.17 30.85 40.02
C LEU A 13 4.34 31.68 39.47
N LYS A 14 5.10 32.35 40.35
CA LYS A 14 6.30 33.12 39.94
C LYS A 14 7.39 32.24 39.34
N SER A 15 7.53 31.00 39.79
CA SER A 15 8.49 30.04 39.20
C SER A 15 8.04 29.58 37.81
N ILE A 16 6.75 29.30 37.64
CA ILE A 16 6.15 28.95 36.34
C ILE A 16 6.28 30.10 35.34
N ILE A 17 5.97 31.34 35.72
CA ILE A 17 6.13 32.54 34.88
C ILE A 17 7.59 32.74 34.46
N ARG A 18 8.55 32.55 35.35
CA ARG A 18 9.97 32.60 35.00
C ARG A 18 10.35 31.52 34.01
N LEU A 19 9.91 30.27 34.24
CA LEU A 19 10.15 29.14 33.34
C LEU A 19 9.60 29.44 31.95
N LEU A 20 8.34 29.87 31.83
CA LEU A 20 7.69 30.22 30.56
C LEU A 20 8.46 31.35 29.84
N ARG A 21 8.88 32.41 30.57
CA ARG A 21 9.65 33.52 30.01
C ARG A 21 11.02 33.08 29.51
N ASP A 22 11.69 32.18 30.22
CA ASP A 22 13.02 31.68 29.85
C ASP A 22 12.98 30.79 28.61
N HIS A 23 11.83 30.15 28.32
CA HIS A 23 11.61 29.28 27.15
C HIS A 23 10.65 29.86 26.10
N LEU A 24 10.24 31.14 26.23
CA LEU A 24 9.27 31.78 25.32
C LEU A 24 9.69 31.68 23.84
N HIS A 25 11.00 31.82 23.56
CA HIS A 25 11.55 31.67 22.21
C HIS A 25 11.25 30.29 21.60
N PHE A 26 11.30 29.20 22.38
CA PHE A 26 10.93 27.87 21.95
C PHE A 26 9.42 27.76 21.71
N LEU A 27 8.62 28.26 22.69
CA LEU A 27 7.16 28.20 22.65
C LEU A 27 6.54 29.02 21.49
N ILE A 28 7.27 30.00 20.94
CA ILE A 28 6.83 30.78 19.79
C ILE A 28 7.38 30.19 18.48
N ILE A 29 8.68 29.92 18.40
CA ILE A 29 9.34 29.57 17.14
C ILE A 29 8.92 28.17 16.67
N VAL A 30 8.84 27.19 17.57
CA VAL A 30 8.51 25.81 17.18
C VAL A 30 7.09 25.69 16.66
N PRO A 31 6.03 26.21 17.31
CA PRO A 31 4.69 26.21 16.72
C PRO A 31 4.58 26.96 15.39
N LEU A 32 5.27 28.12 15.25
CA LEU A 32 5.30 28.83 13.98
C LEU A 32 5.94 28.01 12.85
N LEU A 33 7.02 27.28 13.14
CA LEU A 33 7.65 26.38 12.18
C LEU A 33 6.74 25.20 11.84
N ILE A 34 6.04 24.62 12.82
CA ILE A 34 5.05 23.55 12.57
C ILE A 34 3.98 24.04 11.60
N ILE A 35 3.38 25.22 11.87
CA ILE A 35 2.36 25.80 10.99
C ILE A 35 2.94 26.08 9.59
N ALA A 36 4.13 26.68 9.50
CA ALA A 36 4.75 27.02 8.23
C ALA A 36 5.11 25.80 7.37
N THR A 37 5.62 24.74 7.99
CA THR A 37 6.03 23.51 7.27
C THR A 37 4.85 22.60 6.90
N THR A 38 3.74 22.72 7.62
CA THR A 38 2.53 21.94 7.35
C THR A 38 1.47 22.71 6.54
N TRP A 39 1.73 24.00 6.18
CA TRP A 39 0.81 24.76 5.37
C TRP A 39 0.64 24.17 3.95
N PRO A 40 -0.60 24.01 3.39
CA PRO A 40 -1.89 24.47 3.93
C PRO A 40 -2.61 23.48 4.88
N LEU A 41 -2.01 22.34 5.24
CA LEU A 41 -2.65 21.36 6.14
C LEU A 41 -3.06 21.97 7.48
N ALA A 42 -2.25 22.89 8.01
CA ALA A 42 -2.57 23.60 9.24
C ALA A 42 -3.90 24.37 9.19
N GLN A 43 -4.26 24.89 8.02
CA GLN A 43 -5.53 25.58 7.80
C GLN A 43 -6.73 24.62 7.94
N GLN A 44 -6.55 23.36 7.53
CA GLN A 44 -7.62 22.37 7.56
C GLN A 44 -8.07 22.02 8.98
N ILE A 45 -7.21 22.19 9.99
CA ILE A 45 -7.59 21.97 11.39
C ILE A 45 -8.66 22.95 11.84
N LEU A 46 -8.66 24.16 11.30
CA LEU A 46 -9.61 25.22 11.64
C LEU A 46 -10.94 25.07 10.89
N ASP A 47 -10.94 24.37 9.77
CA ASP A 47 -12.12 24.12 8.96
C ASP A 47 -12.77 22.79 9.33
N VAL A 48 -13.58 22.82 10.39
CA VAL A 48 -14.29 21.65 10.95
C VAL A 48 -15.42 21.17 10.03
N HIS A 49 -15.81 21.98 9.05
CA HIS A 49 -16.96 21.70 8.17
C HIS A 49 -16.54 21.17 6.79
N SER A 50 -15.28 21.31 6.40
CA SER A 50 -14.82 20.78 5.12
C SER A 50 -14.48 19.30 5.21
N VAL A 51 -14.86 18.57 4.17
CA VAL A 51 -14.50 17.15 4.01
C VAL A 51 -13.05 17.08 3.55
N HIS A 52 -12.16 16.79 4.47
CA HIS A 52 -10.74 16.58 4.17
C HIS A 52 -10.43 15.10 4.02
N SER A 53 -9.55 14.80 3.10
CA SER A 53 -9.02 13.44 2.95
C SER A 53 -7.75 13.27 3.79
N PRO A 54 -7.51 12.09 4.36
CA PRO A 54 -6.23 11.75 4.97
C PRO A 54 -5.08 11.97 3.99
N PRO A 55 -3.89 12.42 4.44
CA PRO A 55 -2.74 12.60 3.56
C PRO A 55 -2.12 11.25 3.18
N GLY A 56 -1.77 11.09 1.93
CA GLY A 56 -0.96 9.96 1.48
C GLY A 56 -1.76 8.83 0.83
N ASP A 57 -1.23 7.61 0.92
CA ASP A 57 -1.81 6.38 0.42
C ASP A 57 -2.69 5.66 1.46
N ALA A 58 -3.12 4.45 1.12
CA ALA A 58 -4.01 3.67 1.97
C ALA A 58 -3.42 3.28 3.35
N ASP A 59 -2.10 3.38 3.56
CA ASP A 59 -1.48 3.03 4.84
C ASP A 59 -1.91 3.96 5.99
N VAL A 60 -2.24 5.22 5.69
CA VAL A 60 -2.76 6.15 6.70
C VAL A 60 -4.08 5.67 7.33
N LEU A 61 -4.85 4.85 6.61
CA LEU A 61 -6.15 4.34 7.09
C LEU A 61 -5.99 3.39 8.27
N ILE A 62 -4.84 2.72 8.39
CA ILE A 62 -4.49 1.89 9.54
C ILE A 62 -4.44 2.74 10.81
N GLU A 63 -3.84 3.93 10.75
CA GLU A 63 -3.77 4.86 11.88
C GLU A 63 -5.15 5.31 12.38
N PHE A 64 -6.14 5.43 11.49
CA PHE A 64 -7.52 5.74 11.87
C PHE A 64 -8.17 4.58 12.61
N TRP A 65 -7.92 3.36 12.17
CA TRP A 65 -8.38 2.16 12.86
C TRP A 65 -7.71 2.03 14.24
N ASP A 66 -6.40 2.21 14.31
CA ASP A 66 -5.62 2.17 15.56
C ASP A 66 -6.15 3.17 16.58
N ALA A 67 -6.46 4.40 16.15
CA ALA A 67 -7.03 5.41 17.02
C ALA A 67 -8.44 5.06 17.53
N TRP A 68 -9.28 4.52 16.65
CA TRP A 68 -10.59 4.02 17.02
C TRP A 68 -10.48 2.82 17.99
N TYR A 69 -9.60 1.86 17.67
CA TYR A 69 -9.32 0.72 18.53
C TYR A 69 -8.77 1.16 19.91
N GLY A 70 -7.93 2.17 19.92
CA GLY A 70 -7.44 2.81 21.13
C GLY A 70 -8.55 3.35 22.05
N LYS A 71 -9.67 3.85 21.50
CA LYS A 71 -10.84 4.22 22.31
C LYS A 71 -11.50 3.01 22.94
N LEU A 72 -11.58 1.89 22.21
CA LEU A 72 -12.11 0.64 22.75
C LEU A 72 -11.24 0.11 23.89
N LEU A 73 -9.91 0.21 23.75
CA LEU A 73 -8.95 -0.13 24.82
C LEU A 73 -9.18 0.74 26.07
N LEU A 74 -9.27 2.06 25.89
CA LEU A 74 -9.48 3.00 27.01
C LEU A 74 -10.80 2.76 27.73
N THR A 75 -11.82 2.25 27.03
CA THR A 75 -13.13 1.94 27.61
C THR A 75 -13.27 0.50 28.08
N GLY A 76 -12.20 -0.30 28.01
CA GLY A 76 -12.20 -1.72 28.40
C GLY A 76 -13.04 -2.63 27.48
N ARG A 77 -13.31 -2.21 26.26
CA ARG A 77 -14.11 -2.96 25.27
C ARG A 77 -13.26 -3.76 24.27
N ALA A 78 -11.95 -3.69 24.36
CA ALA A 78 -11.02 -4.41 23.51
C ALA A 78 -9.81 -4.89 24.30
N ASP A 79 -9.10 -5.90 23.79
CA ASP A 79 -7.83 -6.39 24.30
C ASP A 79 -6.67 -5.81 23.48
N TYR A 80 -5.52 -5.57 24.13
CA TYR A 80 -4.35 -4.99 23.47
C TYR A 80 -3.63 -5.98 22.53
N PHE A 81 -3.72 -7.27 22.82
CA PHE A 81 -2.97 -8.31 22.11
C PHE A 81 -3.82 -9.19 21.21
N TYR A 82 -5.15 -9.06 21.26
CA TYR A 82 -6.06 -9.90 20.48
C TYR A 82 -7.33 -9.14 20.11
N THR A 83 -7.90 -9.47 18.95
CA THR A 83 -9.17 -8.91 18.50
C THR A 83 -10.01 -9.92 17.74
N GLU A 84 -11.32 -9.97 18.04
CA GLU A 84 -12.32 -10.71 17.27
C GLU A 84 -12.96 -9.86 16.16
N LEU A 85 -12.57 -8.59 16.06
CA LEU A 85 -13.13 -7.67 15.08
C LEU A 85 -12.55 -7.90 13.68
N LEU A 86 -11.38 -8.53 13.59
CA LEU A 86 -10.67 -8.88 12.35
C LEU A 86 -10.50 -10.40 12.29
N PHE A 87 -10.55 -10.95 11.08
CA PHE A 87 -10.46 -12.40 10.85
C PHE A 87 -11.48 -13.18 11.68
N TYR A 88 -12.68 -12.63 11.79
CA TYR A 88 -13.79 -13.33 12.44
C TYR A 88 -14.11 -14.63 11.68
N PRO A 89 -14.43 -15.78 12.33
CA PRO A 89 -14.66 -15.93 13.77
C PRO A 89 -13.41 -16.20 14.62
N ASP A 90 -12.28 -16.59 14.01
CA ASP A 90 -11.07 -17.02 14.72
C ASP A 90 -10.35 -15.86 15.43
N GLY A 91 -10.55 -14.63 14.95
CA GLY A 91 -9.89 -13.44 15.47
C GLY A 91 -8.43 -13.32 15.02
N LEU A 92 -7.74 -12.30 15.54
CA LEU A 92 -6.37 -11.98 15.19
C LEU A 92 -5.52 -11.63 16.40
N SER A 93 -4.34 -12.28 16.53
CA SER A 93 -3.29 -11.81 17.43
C SER A 93 -2.73 -10.47 16.98
N LEU A 94 -2.80 -9.45 17.84
CA LEU A 94 -2.21 -8.13 17.62
C LEU A 94 -0.77 -8.05 18.17
N ALA A 95 -0.17 -9.17 18.60
CA ALA A 95 1.20 -9.20 19.09
C ALA A 95 2.21 -8.65 18.10
N PHE A 96 1.97 -8.83 16.78
CA PHE A 96 2.82 -8.30 15.72
C PHE A 96 2.30 -7.00 15.10
N HIS A 97 1.23 -6.42 15.64
CA HIS A 97 0.69 -5.14 15.17
C HIS A 97 1.32 -3.97 15.94
N HIS A 98 1.58 -2.87 15.24
CA HIS A 98 2.19 -1.68 15.83
C HIS A 98 1.11 -0.70 16.32
N LEU A 99 0.43 -1.08 17.40
CA LEU A 99 -0.50 -0.17 18.06
C LEU A 99 0.28 0.83 18.94
N GLY A 100 0.70 1.94 18.37
CA GLY A 100 1.57 2.93 19.01
C GLY A 100 0.85 3.74 20.09
N LEU A 101 0.79 3.22 21.32
CA LEU A 101 -0.05 3.75 22.40
C LEU A 101 -0.02 5.27 22.61
N PRO A 102 1.15 5.96 22.64
CA PRO A 102 1.15 7.39 22.93
C PRO A 102 0.37 8.23 21.92
N HIS A 103 0.60 8.03 20.62
CA HIS A 103 -0.10 8.81 19.59
C HIS A 103 -1.54 8.31 19.36
N VAL A 104 -1.78 7.01 19.51
CA VAL A 104 -3.11 6.41 19.40
C VAL A 104 -4.06 6.97 20.45
N PHE A 105 -3.61 7.12 21.70
CA PHE A 105 -4.43 7.71 22.75
C PHE A 105 -4.66 9.21 22.56
N ILE A 106 -3.65 9.96 22.06
CA ILE A 106 -3.83 11.37 21.70
C ILE A 106 -4.84 11.49 20.56
N PHE A 107 -4.66 10.73 19.48
CA PHE A 107 -5.54 10.75 18.32
C PHE A 107 -6.96 10.32 18.69
N GLY A 108 -7.12 9.18 19.37
CA GLY A 108 -8.41 8.68 19.84
C GLY A 108 -9.12 9.64 20.80
N GLY A 109 -8.37 10.28 21.70
CA GLY A 109 -8.91 11.32 22.62
C GLY A 109 -9.37 12.57 21.87
N LEU A 110 -8.60 13.04 20.91
CA LEU A 110 -8.98 14.19 20.08
C LEU A 110 -10.21 13.92 19.21
N GLN A 111 -10.42 12.69 18.75
CA GLN A 111 -11.64 12.30 18.04
C GLN A 111 -12.93 12.38 18.89
N ALA A 112 -12.82 12.59 20.21
CA ALA A 112 -14.01 12.85 21.03
C ALA A 112 -14.59 14.25 20.80
N VAL A 113 -13.79 15.19 20.28
CA VAL A 113 -14.15 16.61 20.14
C VAL A 113 -13.89 17.16 18.72
N LEU A 114 -13.16 16.44 17.89
CA LEU A 114 -12.80 16.85 16.53
C LEU A 114 -13.16 15.75 15.52
N PRO A 115 -13.48 16.12 14.26
CA PRO A 115 -13.52 15.16 13.16
C PRO A 115 -12.21 14.39 13.04
N ALA A 116 -12.30 13.13 12.62
CA ALA A 116 -11.15 12.22 12.62
C ALA A 116 -9.92 12.77 11.87
N VAL A 117 -10.12 13.38 10.70
CA VAL A 117 -9.02 13.96 9.90
C VAL A 117 -8.37 15.16 10.60
N ASN A 118 -9.17 16.05 11.22
CA ASN A 118 -8.66 17.18 11.99
C ASN A 118 -7.88 16.70 13.24
N ALA A 119 -8.40 15.67 13.92
CA ALA A 119 -7.72 15.03 15.05
C ALA A 119 -6.39 14.41 14.64
N PHE A 120 -6.32 13.77 13.46
CA PHE A 120 -5.08 13.21 12.87
C PHE A 120 -4.02 14.30 12.69
N PHE A 121 -4.35 15.39 11.98
CA PHE A 121 -3.42 16.50 11.77
C PHE A 121 -2.96 17.16 13.05
N LEU A 122 -3.85 17.34 14.01
CA LEU A 122 -3.47 17.88 15.31
C LEU A 122 -2.56 16.92 16.08
N THR A 123 -2.80 15.61 16.01
CA THR A 123 -1.91 14.58 16.60
C THR A 123 -0.52 14.65 15.96
N TYR A 124 -0.44 14.77 14.63
CA TYR A 124 0.83 14.98 13.92
C TYR A 124 1.58 16.21 14.46
N MET A 125 0.91 17.35 14.58
CA MET A 125 1.53 18.57 15.10
C MET A 125 1.99 18.44 16.55
N ILE A 126 1.18 17.81 17.41
CA ILE A 126 1.54 17.53 18.81
C ILE A 126 2.77 16.60 18.86
N THR A 127 2.83 15.60 17.98
CA THR A 127 3.96 14.67 17.90
C THR A 127 5.26 15.40 17.51
N VAL A 128 5.22 16.24 16.46
CA VAL A 128 6.37 17.05 16.04
C VAL A 128 6.80 18.02 17.16
N PHE A 129 5.84 18.67 17.82
CA PHE A 129 6.12 19.52 18.97
C PHE A 129 6.77 18.74 20.12
N SER A 130 6.28 17.55 20.44
CA SER A 130 6.81 16.68 21.50
C SER A 130 8.24 16.23 21.19
N ASN A 131 8.53 15.89 19.92
CA ASN A 131 9.88 15.58 19.46
C ASN A 131 10.84 16.77 19.64
N ALA A 132 10.37 17.97 19.25
CA ALA A 132 11.15 19.20 19.42
C ALA A 132 11.40 19.53 20.91
N LEU A 133 10.38 19.37 21.75
CA LEU A 133 10.50 19.62 23.19
C LEU A 133 11.48 18.63 23.85
N ALA A 134 11.34 17.35 23.56
CA ALA A 134 12.19 16.30 24.13
C ALA A 134 13.67 16.49 23.73
N SER A 135 13.92 16.74 22.45
CA SER A 135 15.28 17.01 21.97
C SER A 135 15.83 18.33 22.50
N TYR A 136 15.02 19.38 22.60
CA TYR A 136 15.40 20.65 23.22
C TYR A 136 15.82 20.46 24.67
N ILE A 137 15.07 19.71 25.49
CA ILE A 137 15.40 19.42 26.89
C ILE A 137 16.75 18.69 26.98
N PHE A 138 16.97 17.68 26.16
CA PHE A 138 18.22 16.92 26.12
C PHE A 138 19.41 17.79 25.69
N LEU A 139 19.25 18.57 24.61
CA LEU A 139 20.31 19.45 24.13
C LEU A 139 20.63 20.59 25.11
N ARG A 140 19.63 21.08 25.83
CA ARG A 140 19.85 22.03 26.94
C ARG A 140 20.74 21.45 28.07
N GLN A 141 20.60 20.16 28.34
CA GLN A 141 21.44 19.47 29.30
C GLN A 141 22.92 19.41 28.85
N LEU A 142 23.13 19.14 27.54
CA LEU A 142 24.48 19.01 26.99
C LEU A 142 25.18 20.35 26.76
N PHE A 143 24.45 21.38 26.29
CA PHE A 143 25.06 22.64 25.81
C PHE A 143 24.76 23.86 26.68
N LEU A 144 23.81 23.78 27.63
CA LEU A 144 23.34 24.89 28.48
C LEU A 144 22.82 26.13 27.72
N GLY A 145 23.17 26.32 26.45
CA GLY A 145 22.75 27.44 25.59
C GLY A 145 21.35 27.24 24.99
N LYS A 146 20.37 28.08 25.38
CA LYS A 146 18.99 27.97 24.96
C LYS A 146 18.77 28.07 23.42
N TRP A 147 19.53 28.95 22.78
CA TRP A 147 19.46 29.15 21.33
C TRP A 147 20.12 28.01 20.54
N ILE A 148 21.26 27.49 21.04
CA ILE A 148 21.91 26.32 20.41
C ILE A 148 20.99 25.09 20.50
N ALA A 149 20.40 24.85 21.66
CA ALA A 149 19.46 23.74 21.84
C ALA A 149 18.21 23.87 20.95
N LEU A 150 17.72 25.11 20.73
CA LEU A 150 16.61 25.36 19.81
C LEU A 150 16.98 24.99 18.37
N ALA A 151 18.16 25.42 17.88
CA ALA A 151 18.61 25.06 16.53
C ALA A 151 18.75 23.54 16.35
N GLY A 152 19.33 22.86 17.36
CA GLY A 152 19.42 21.40 17.35
C GLY A 152 18.05 20.70 17.39
N ALA A 153 17.09 21.23 18.17
CA ALA A 153 15.73 20.72 18.18
C ALA A 153 15.03 20.89 16.83
N VAL A 154 15.29 21.99 16.12
CA VAL A 154 14.78 22.20 14.74
C VAL A 154 15.39 21.16 13.79
N ILE A 155 16.71 20.92 13.84
CA ILE A 155 17.37 19.89 13.02
C ILE A 155 16.75 18.51 13.28
N PHE A 156 16.53 18.15 14.55
CA PHE A 156 15.95 16.88 14.95
C PHE A 156 14.52 16.69 14.46
N SER A 157 13.64 17.71 14.62
CA SER A 157 12.19 17.55 14.48
C SER A 157 11.60 18.07 13.16
N PHE A 158 12.37 18.83 12.37
CA PHE A 158 11.92 19.36 11.08
C PHE A 158 12.73 18.81 9.89
N SER A 159 13.55 17.79 10.13
CA SER A 159 14.22 17.03 9.06
C SER A 159 13.20 16.60 7.99
N PRO A 160 13.58 16.55 6.71
CA PRO A 160 12.77 16.01 5.62
C PRO A 160 12.23 14.59 5.83
N TYR A 161 12.63 13.90 6.88
CA TYR A 161 12.07 12.62 7.30
C TYR A 161 10.59 12.71 7.68
N PHE A 162 10.15 13.76 8.38
CA PHE A 162 8.85 13.80 9.04
C PHE A 162 7.66 13.94 8.09
N LEU A 163 7.74 14.83 7.11
CA LEU A 163 6.59 15.08 6.22
C LEU A 163 6.24 13.88 5.33
N PRO A 164 7.18 13.15 4.71
CA PRO A 164 6.86 11.92 3.98
C PRO A 164 6.29 10.81 4.86
N HIS A 165 6.64 10.79 6.16
CA HIS A 165 6.14 9.84 7.14
C HIS A 165 4.93 10.36 7.95
N ALA A 166 4.33 11.49 7.55
CA ALA A 166 3.15 12.02 8.25
C ALA A 166 1.95 11.05 8.28
N ARG A 167 1.93 10.08 7.36
CA ARG A 167 0.95 8.99 7.28
C ARG A 167 1.19 7.85 8.28
N HIS A 168 2.33 7.83 8.96
CA HIS A 168 2.76 6.83 9.94
C HIS A 168 3.13 7.53 11.24
N LEU A 169 2.14 7.80 12.09
CA LEU A 169 2.34 8.51 13.36
C LEU A 169 3.26 7.75 14.31
N ASP A 170 3.23 6.41 14.25
CA ASP A 170 4.11 5.53 14.99
C ASP A 170 5.59 5.74 14.64
N GLN A 171 5.92 5.93 13.35
CA GLN A 171 7.30 6.13 12.88
C GLN A 171 7.88 7.49 13.28
N ILE A 172 7.02 8.51 13.33
CA ILE A 172 7.44 9.87 13.71
C ILE A 172 7.39 10.14 15.22
N THR A 173 6.80 9.23 16.01
CA THR A 173 6.73 9.34 17.47
C THR A 173 8.05 8.87 18.09
N ILE A 174 9.06 9.77 18.16
CA ILE A 174 10.43 9.47 18.59
C ILE A 174 10.88 10.28 19.78
N TRP A 175 10.01 11.06 20.42
CA TRP A 175 10.33 11.91 21.57
C TRP A 175 10.82 11.14 22.80
N THR A 176 10.52 9.85 22.91
CA THR A 176 11.00 8.99 24.00
C THR A 176 12.52 8.79 23.96
N ILE A 177 13.15 8.81 22.76
CA ILE A 177 14.58 8.62 22.56
C ILE A 177 15.40 9.73 23.27
N PRO A 178 15.22 11.02 22.95
CA PRO A 178 15.95 12.07 23.65
C PRO A 178 15.59 12.19 25.13
N LEU A 179 14.35 11.85 25.56
CA LEU A 179 14.00 11.86 26.99
C LEU A 179 14.67 10.72 27.76
N ALA A 180 14.76 9.51 27.18
CA ALA A 180 15.49 8.41 27.80
C ALA A 180 16.97 8.77 27.99
N LEU A 181 17.61 9.35 26.96
CA LEU A 181 19.01 9.81 27.05
C LEU A 181 19.20 10.98 28.04
N TYR A 182 18.27 11.94 28.04
CA TYR A 182 18.26 13.03 29.01
C TYR A 182 18.23 12.51 30.43
N ALA A 183 17.27 11.64 30.73
CA ALA A 183 17.12 11.09 32.07
C ALA A 183 18.30 10.19 32.46
N PHE A 184 18.81 9.37 31.53
CA PHE A 184 20.00 8.54 31.75
C PHE A 184 21.24 9.38 32.07
N HIS A 185 21.54 10.35 31.18
CA HIS A 185 22.69 11.25 31.39
C HIS A 185 22.62 11.97 32.75
N ARG A 186 21.44 12.52 33.06
CA ARG A 186 21.21 13.24 34.30
C ARG A 186 21.30 12.32 35.52
N GLY A 187 20.77 11.12 35.42
CA GLY A 187 20.82 10.12 36.49
C GLY A 187 22.24 9.69 36.82
N ILE A 188 23.09 9.50 35.79
CA ILE A 188 24.53 9.18 35.97
C ILE A 188 25.33 10.36 36.52
N VAL A 189 25.06 11.60 36.05
CA VAL A 189 25.84 12.79 36.50
C VAL A 189 25.43 13.24 37.90
N GLU A 190 24.12 13.24 38.21
CA GLU A 190 23.59 13.68 39.50
C GLU A 190 23.55 12.55 40.54
N GLU A 191 23.87 11.32 40.15
CA GLU A 191 23.77 10.09 40.97
C GLU A 191 22.38 9.90 41.60
N ARG A 192 21.32 10.23 40.88
CA ARG A 192 19.92 10.15 41.33
C ARG A 192 19.15 9.03 40.67
N TRP A 193 18.73 8.05 41.44
CA TRP A 193 18.00 6.87 40.97
C TRP A 193 16.66 7.20 40.29
N GLN A 194 15.99 8.31 40.70
CA GLN A 194 14.72 8.72 40.06
C GLN A 194 14.89 9.00 38.57
N TRP A 195 16.00 9.61 38.15
CA TRP A 195 16.31 9.87 36.78
C TRP A 195 16.65 8.59 36.00
N LEU A 196 17.32 7.64 36.67
CA LEU A 196 17.63 6.32 36.05
C LEU A 196 16.35 5.49 35.85
N PHE A 197 15.45 5.54 36.84
CA PHE A 197 14.12 4.97 36.70
C PHE A 197 13.35 5.62 35.51
N ALA A 198 13.32 6.96 35.41
CA ALA A 198 12.71 7.68 34.30
C ALA A 198 13.35 7.31 32.97
N ALA A 199 14.66 7.10 32.88
CA ALA A 199 15.36 6.64 31.68
C ALA A 199 14.85 5.27 31.24
N GLY A 200 14.78 4.30 32.19
CA GLY A 200 14.23 2.98 31.95
C GLY A 200 12.77 3.02 31.55
N PHE A 201 11.97 3.90 32.18
CA PHE A 201 10.56 4.09 31.81
C PHE A 201 10.39 4.56 30.36
N PHE A 202 11.10 5.63 29.93
CA PHE A 202 11.02 6.11 28.56
C PHE A 202 11.57 5.09 27.56
N ALA A 203 12.62 4.36 27.93
CA ALA A 203 13.14 3.29 27.07
C ALA A 203 12.13 2.14 26.91
N GLY A 204 11.52 1.69 28.00
CA GLY A 204 10.46 0.65 27.96
C GLY A 204 9.21 1.11 27.21
N LEU A 205 8.81 2.40 27.38
CA LEU A 205 7.67 2.98 26.66
C LEU A 205 7.89 2.98 25.13
N THR A 206 9.15 3.09 24.68
CA THR A 206 9.48 3.03 23.26
C THR A 206 9.05 1.69 22.61
N ALA A 207 9.04 0.59 23.39
CA ALA A 207 8.55 -0.70 22.91
C ALA A 207 7.06 -0.68 22.53
N PHE A 208 6.27 0.20 23.15
CA PHE A 208 4.85 0.39 22.87
C PHE A 208 4.55 1.39 21.75
N ILE A 209 5.58 1.93 21.10
CA ILE A 209 5.44 2.78 19.92
C ILE A 209 5.66 1.93 18.67
N ILE A 210 6.92 1.59 18.42
CA ILE A 210 7.32 0.73 17.30
C ILE A 210 8.70 0.10 17.57
N LEU A 211 8.88 -1.16 17.20
CA LEU A 211 10.06 -1.93 17.59
C LEU A 211 11.39 -1.38 17.05
N TYR A 212 11.41 -0.85 15.84
CA TYR A 212 12.67 -0.31 15.30
C TYR A 212 13.11 1.00 15.97
N ASN A 213 12.19 1.80 16.53
CA ASN A 213 12.55 2.92 17.41
C ASN A 213 13.25 2.42 18.68
N LEU A 214 12.76 1.29 19.24
CA LEU A 214 13.40 0.65 20.38
C LEU A 214 14.82 0.17 20.04
N VAL A 215 15.02 -0.45 18.86
CA VAL A 215 16.34 -0.89 18.41
C VAL A 215 17.28 0.29 18.19
N CYS A 216 16.83 1.38 17.57
CA CYS A 216 17.60 2.61 17.43
C CYS A 216 18.00 3.20 18.79
N LEU A 217 17.06 3.23 19.75
CA LEU A 217 17.31 3.68 21.11
C LEU A 217 18.32 2.78 21.82
N PHE A 218 18.16 1.45 21.73
CA PHE A 218 19.07 0.49 22.35
C PHE A 218 20.50 0.67 21.85
N ILE A 219 20.72 0.75 20.54
CA ILE A 219 22.04 0.98 19.95
C ILE A 219 22.61 2.32 20.43
N THR A 220 21.80 3.38 20.42
CA THR A 220 22.22 4.71 20.84
C THR A 220 22.61 4.74 22.32
N MET A 221 21.81 4.15 23.20
CA MET A 221 22.10 4.05 24.63
C MET A 221 23.31 3.16 24.92
N ALA A 222 23.47 2.03 24.20
CA ALA A 222 24.62 1.15 24.37
C ALA A 222 25.94 1.87 24.04
N LEU A 223 26.03 2.50 22.86
CA LEU A 223 27.23 3.25 22.46
C LEU A 223 27.48 4.46 23.35
N TYR A 224 26.45 5.16 23.80
CA TYR A 224 26.57 6.24 24.73
C TYR A 224 27.02 5.76 26.11
N THR A 225 26.54 4.62 26.61
CA THR A 225 26.98 3.99 27.86
C THR A 225 28.44 3.54 27.76
N LEU A 226 28.89 2.94 26.65
CA LEU A 226 30.28 2.57 26.41
C LEU A 226 31.21 3.79 26.46
N TYR A 227 30.79 4.90 25.87
CA TYR A 227 31.53 6.17 25.94
C TYR A 227 31.67 6.66 27.38
N LEU A 228 30.60 6.67 28.18
CA LEU A 228 30.65 7.06 29.56
C LEU A 228 31.47 6.07 30.40
N ALA A 229 31.39 4.78 30.12
CA ALA A 229 32.18 3.75 30.78
C ALA A 229 33.68 3.91 30.57
N ALA A 230 34.14 4.47 29.46
CA ALA A 230 35.56 4.74 29.19
C ALA A 230 36.23 5.55 30.31
N THR A 231 35.47 6.40 31.04
CA THR A 231 35.95 7.20 32.15
C THR A 231 35.48 6.72 33.51
N ARG A 232 34.36 5.96 33.56
CA ARG A 232 33.66 5.57 34.80
C ARG A 232 33.60 4.07 35.05
N TRP A 233 34.33 3.25 34.29
CA TRP A 233 34.21 1.80 34.33
C TRP A 233 34.49 1.16 35.72
N ARG A 234 35.27 1.85 36.59
CA ARG A 234 35.57 1.42 37.97
C ARG A 234 34.53 1.85 39.00
N GLU A 235 33.58 2.70 38.63
CA GLU A 235 32.56 3.21 39.54
C GLU A 235 31.41 2.20 39.66
N GLN A 236 31.26 1.57 40.80
CA GLN A 236 30.15 0.61 41.04
C GLN A 236 28.77 1.28 40.87
N ARG A 237 28.65 2.56 41.29
CA ARG A 237 27.40 3.33 41.13
C ARG A 237 27.01 3.56 39.67
N PHE A 238 27.98 3.70 38.77
CA PHE A 238 27.74 3.79 37.35
C PHE A 238 27.05 2.54 36.83
N TRP A 239 27.63 1.35 37.14
CA TRP A 239 27.08 0.07 36.70
C TRP A 239 25.74 -0.25 37.34
N PHE A 240 25.55 0.13 38.63
CA PHE A 240 24.24 0.06 39.27
C PHE A 240 23.19 0.89 38.52
N GLY A 241 23.56 2.12 38.11
CA GLY A 241 22.69 3.01 37.36
C GLY A 241 22.32 2.43 36.00
N VAL A 242 23.29 1.85 35.29
CA VAL A 242 23.04 1.14 34.01
C VAL A 242 22.08 -0.05 34.23
N ALA A 243 22.39 -0.88 35.25
CA ALA A 243 21.58 -2.06 35.56
C ALA A 243 20.13 -1.69 35.94
N LEU A 244 19.93 -0.66 36.74
CA LEU A 244 18.61 -0.15 37.12
C LEU A 244 17.82 0.32 35.88
N THR A 245 18.48 1.09 35.01
CA THR A 245 17.84 1.58 33.76
C THR A 245 17.43 0.41 32.87
N VAL A 246 18.31 -0.57 32.68
CA VAL A 246 18.02 -1.77 31.87
C VAL A 246 16.90 -2.60 32.48
N LEU A 247 16.95 -2.80 33.83
CA LEU A 247 15.91 -3.57 34.54
C LEU A 247 14.53 -2.94 34.36
N VAL A 248 14.40 -1.63 34.54
CA VAL A 248 13.12 -0.92 34.38
C VAL A 248 12.64 -0.98 32.91
N ALA A 249 13.57 -0.72 31.97
CA ALA A 249 13.22 -0.80 30.56
C ALA A 249 12.76 -2.20 30.15
N ALA A 250 13.47 -3.24 30.62
CA ALA A 250 13.11 -4.63 30.37
C ALA A 250 11.77 -5.02 31.01
N SER A 251 11.53 -4.59 32.27
CA SER A 251 10.27 -4.88 32.98
C SER A 251 9.04 -4.28 32.28
N ILE A 252 9.18 -3.10 31.68
CA ILE A 252 8.10 -2.47 30.90
C ILE A 252 8.03 -3.09 29.49
N GLY A 253 9.18 -3.23 28.84
CA GLY A 253 9.25 -3.76 27.47
C GLY A 253 8.79 -5.21 27.35
N ILE A 254 9.03 -6.04 28.39
CA ILE A 254 8.63 -7.45 28.36
C ILE A 254 7.11 -7.61 28.28
N ILE A 255 6.34 -6.70 28.84
CA ILE A 255 4.86 -6.70 28.73
C ILE A 255 4.44 -6.67 27.26
N ARG A 256 5.15 -5.88 26.44
CA ARG A 256 4.89 -5.76 25.00
C ARG A 256 5.51 -6.89 24.20
N LEU A 257 6.71 -7.33 24.57
CA LEU A 257 7.49 -8.28 23.76
C LEU A 257 7.15 -9.75 24.06
N TYR A 258 6.74 -10.07 25.30
CA TYR A 258 6.46 -11.45 25.71
C TYR A 258 5.39 -12.14 24.85
N PRO A 259 4.20 -11.54 24.62
CA PRO A 259 3.20 -12.15 23.75
C PRO A 259 3.69 -12.39 22.32
N MET A 260 4.56 -11.52 21.81
CA MET A 260 5.18 -11.67 20.50
C MET A 260 6.20 -12.83 20.48
N ILE A 261 6.99 -12.99 21.55
CA ILE A 261 8.03 -14.04 21.64
C ILE A 261 7.40 -15.44 21.79
N VAL A 262 6.29 -15.54 22.52
CA VAL A 262 5.60 -16.82 22.73
C VAL A 262 4.63 -17.19 21.64
N ASP A 263 4.32 -16.29 20.72
CA ASP A 263 3.45 -16.55 19.58
C ASP A 263 4.11 -17.60 18.67
N PRO A 264 3.40 -18.69 18.27
CA PRO A 264 3.95 -19.74 17.41
C PRO A 264 4.52 -19.21 16.08
N ASN A 265 4.03 -18.05 15.61
CA ASN A 265 4.45 -17.42 14.36
C ASN A 265 5.71 -16.54 14.51
N PHE A 266 6.30 -16.43 15.72
CA PHE A 266 7.45 -15.54 15.98
C PHE A 266 8.69 -15.87 15.13
N LEU A 267 8.97 -17.15 14.92
CA LEU A 267 10.11 -17.62 14.11
C LEU A 267 9.75 -17.93 12.66
N GLY A 268 8.46 -17.82 12.30
CA GLY A 268 7.96 -18.12 10.98
C GLY A 268 7.90 -16.90 10.04
N GLU A 269 7.00 -16.95 9.07
CA GLU A 269 6.78 -15.97 8.00
C GLU A 269 6.62 -14.51 8.47
N ALA A 270 6.16 -14.29 9.70
CA ALA A 270 5.99 -12.94 10.26
C ALA A 270 7.29 -12.13 10.30
N LEU A 271 8.46 -12.78 10.25
CA LEU A 271 9.77 -12.14 10.23
C LEU A 271 10.40 -12.04 8.84
N ASP A 272 9.89 -12.78 7.86
CA ASP A 272 10.50 -12.94 6.54
C ASP A 272 10.00 -11.98 5.44
N LYS A 273 9.61 -10.77 5.77
CA LYS A 273 9.37 -9.74 4.73
C LYS A 273 10.69 -9.22 4.18
N GLY A 274 11.00 -9.56 2.92
CA GLY A 274 11.98 -8.87 2.09
C GLY A 274 13.44 -9.37 2.20
N ALA A 275 13.66 -10.66 2.47
CA ALA A 275 15.00 -11.24 2.47
C ALA A 275 15.66 -11.37 1.07
N ASP A 276 14.89 -11.34 0.00
CA ASP A 276 15.32 -11.84 -1.31
C ASP A 276 15.85 -10.80 -2.30
N ALA A 277 15.72 -9.50 -2.05
CA ALA A 277 16.30 -8.48 -2.92
C ALA A 277 17.52 -7.81 -2.25
N PRO A 278 18.61 -7.53 -2.98
CA PRO A 278 19.72 -6.73 -2.48
C PRO A 278 19.20 -5.32 -2.16
N ASN A 279 18.81 -5.13 -0.91
CA ASN A 279 18.16 -3.93 -0.44
C ASN A 279 19.23 -2.85 -0.29
N SER A 280 19.25 -1.86 -1.20
CA SER A 280 20.24 -0.78 -1.21
C SER A 280 19.58 0.56 -1.44
N THR A 281 20.12 1.58 -0.80
CA THR A 281 19.69 2.98 -0.95
C THR A 281 20.80 3.77 -1.62
N ASP A 282 20.43 4.59 -2.60
CA ASP A 282 21.36 5.49 -3.27
C ASP A 282 22.01 6.47 -2.28
N LEU A 283 23.34 6.62 -2.36
CA LEU A 283 24.12 7.54 -1.52
C LEU A 283 23.61 8.99 -1.61
N LEU A 284 23.09 9.38 -2.77
CA LEU A 284 22.54 10.73 -3.00
C LEU A 284 21.28 11.02 -2.16
N VAL A 285 20.67 10.02 -1.53
CA VAL A 285 19.54 10.21 -0.60
C VAL A 285 19.89 11.19 0.52
N PHE A 286 21.15 11.24 0.94
CA PHE A 286 21.62 12.14 2.00
C PHE A 286 21.88 13.58 1.53
N LEU A 287 22.07 13.77 0.21
CA LEU A 287 22.49 15.04 -0.39
C LEU A 287 21.39 15.71 -1.24
N VAL A 288 20.33 14.99 -1.57
CA VAL A 288 19.25 15.48 -2.44
C VAL A 288 17.92 15.48 -1.71
N ASN A 289 17.23 16.64 -1.68
CA ASN A 289 15.85 16.76 -1.23
C ASN A 289 14.94 16.82 -2.46
N PRO A 290 14.38 15.69 -2.94
CA PRO A 290 13.63 15.65 -4.20
C PRO A 290 12.28 16.39 -4.12
N ARG A 291 11.77 16.66 -2.92
CA ARG A 291 10.52 17.42 -2.69
C ARG A 291 10.74 18.91 -2.52
N HIS A 292 11.98 19.38 -2.46
CA HIS A 292 12.25 20.81 -2.40
C HIS A 292 11.90 21.47 -3.75
N PRO A 293 11.16 22.59 -3.78
CA PRO A 293 10.67 23.21 -5.02
C PRO A 293 11.77 23.54 -6.03
N PHE A 294 12.94 23.92 -5.56
CA PHE A 294 14.07 24.33 -6.38
C PHE A 294 15.01 23.19 -6.80
N THR A 295 14.86 21.99 -6.27
CA THR A 295 15.74 20.86 -6.65
C THR A 295 15.75 20.59 -8.16
N PRO A 296 14.61 20.51 -8.87
CA PRO A 296 14.62 20.29 -10.31
C PRO A 296 15.36 21.40 -11.07
N THR A 297 15.11 22.67 -10.73
CA THR A 297 15.76 23.81 -11.37
C THR A 297 17.26 23.84 -11.12
N VAL A 298 17.71 23.51 -9.91
CA VAL A 298 19.15 23.47 -9.56
C VAL A 298 19.85 22.35 -10.33
N PHE A 299 19.23 21.17 -10.43
CA PHE A 299 19.79 20.06 -11.20
C PHE A 299 19.84 20.35 -12.68
N ASP A 300 18.79 20.93 -13.25
CA ASP A 300 18.79 21.36 -14.66
C ASP A 300 19.89 22.40 -14.92
N MET A 301 20.01 23.41 -14.08
CA MET A 301 21.01 24.50 -14.24
C MET A 301 22.45 24.02 -14.09
N LEU A 302 22.74 23.11 -13.15
CA LEU A 302 24.11 22.69 -12.83
C LEU A 302 24.57 21.45 -13.61
N PHE A 303 23.66 20.56 -13.90
CA PHE A 303 23.96 19.23 -14.44
C PHE A 303 23.25 18.93 -15.77
N HIS A 304 22.39 19.83 -16.25
CA HIS A 304 21.57 19.66 -17.48
C HIS A 304 20.79 18.35 -17.51
N ARG A 305 20.26 17.94 -16.35
CA ARG A 305 19.47 16.71 -16.17
C ARG A 305 18.46 16.80 -15.03
N ALA A 306 17.50 15.87 -15.02
CA ALA A 306 16.60 15.69 -13.89
C ALA A 306 17.36 15.24 -12.61
N PRO A 307 16.85 15.60 -11.41
CA PRO A 307 17.39 15.09 -10.16
C PRO A 307 17.26 13.56 -10.07
N PRO A 308 18.19 12.87 -9.36
CA PRO A 308 18.11 11.44 -9.16
C PRO A 308 16.84 11.03 -8.43
N LYS A 309 16.29 9.86 -8.79
CA LYS A 309 15.10 9.29 -8.12
C LYS A 309 15.50 8.68 -6.78
N VAL A 310 15.57 9.49 -5.75
CA VAL A 310 15.87 9.05 -4.37
C VAL A 310 14.64 9.24 -3.47
N PRO A 311 14.50 8.41 -2.40
CA PRO A 311 13.45 8.59 -1.42
C PRO A 311 13.50 9.98 -0.76
N PRO A 312 12.37 10.65 -0.52
CA PRO A 312 12.34 12.04 -0.03
C PRO A 312 12.67 12.20 1.45
N ASN A 313 13.01 11.13 2.15
CA ASN A 313 13.09 11.06 3.62
C ASN A 313 14.50 10.91 4.18
N GLY A 314 15.54 11.00 3.35
CA GLY A 314 16.93 10.76 3.79
C GLY A 314 17.82 11.99 3.88
N TYR A 315 17.41 13.10 3.31
CA TYR A 315 18.21 14.30 3.19
C TYR A 315 18.71 14.82 4.55
N LEU A 316 20.03 15.00 4.69
CA LEU A 316 20.66 15.49 5.91
C LEU A 316 20.76 17.02 5.97
N GLY A 317 20.92 17.67 4.83
CA GLY A 317 21.12 19.10 4.70
C GLY A 317 22.58 19.51 4.53
N PHE A 318 22.85 20.47 3.64
CA PHE A 318 24.17 21.01 3.44
C PHE A 318 24.61 21.88 4.62
N LEU A 319 23.69 22.70 5.17
CA LEU A 319 23.98 23.52 6.35
C LEU A 319 24.28 22.67 7.58
N PRO A 320 23.54 21.61 7.93
CA PRO A 320 23.92 20.65 8.97
C PRO A 320 25.30 20.02 8.73
N LEU A 321 25.58 19.55 7.52
CA LEU A 321 26.89 18.97 7.20
C LEU A 321 28.03 19.98 7.36
N LEU A 322 27.83 21.23 6.93
CA LEU A 322 28.78 22.33 7.12
C LEU A 322 29.03 22.60 8.61
N LEU A 323 27.95 22.63 9.43
CA LEU A 323 28.09 22.82 10.88
C LEU A 323 28.90 21.69 11.51
N ILE A 324 28.71 20.44 11.11
CA ILE A 324 29.51 19.29 11.58
C ILE A 324 30.98 19.49 11.23
N VAL A 325 31.29 19.85 9.98
CA VAL A 325 32.66 20.12 9.51
C VAL A 325 33.31 21.22 10.36
N VAL A 326 32.62 22.36 10.58
CA VAL A 326 33.09 23.43 11.45
C VAL A 326 33.33 22.92 12.86
N GLY A 327 32.42 22.11 13.41
CA GLY A 327 32.55 21.49 14.72
C GLY A 327 33.82 20.63 14.83
N LEU A 328 34.09 19.78 13.87
CA LEU A 328 35.25 18.90 13.81
C LEU A 328 36.58 19.68 13.77
N PHE A 329 36.65 20.82 13.07
CA PHE A 329 37.86 21.61 12.92
C PHE A 329 38.05 22.69 14.00
N ARG A 330 36.96 23.29 14.51
CA ARG A 330 36.98 24.46 15.35
C ARG A 330 36.54 24.22 16.81
N SER A 331 35.80 23.11 17.10
CA SER A 331 35.37 22.86 18.47
C SER A 331 36.53 22.51 19.41
N ALA A 332 36.57 23.14 20.61
CA ALA A 332 37.45 22.74 21.68
C ALA A 332 37.13 21.35 22.27
N ASN A 333 35.89 20.90 22.04
CA ASN A 333 35.33 19.68 22.67
C ASN A 333 35.25 18.50 21.67
N ARG A 334 36.23 18.36 20.77
CA ARG A 334 36.20 17.29 19.72
C ARG A 334 36.05 15.88 20.28
N ARG A 335 36.60 15.60 21.46
CA ARG A 335 36.46 14.28 22.11
C ARG A 335 35.01 13.97 22.49
N LEU A 336 34.21 14.97 22.83
CA LEU A 336 32.77 14.81 23.14
C LEU A 336 31.93 14.60 21.90
N MET A 337 32.44 14.94 20.70
CA MET A 337 31.76 14.69 19.42
C MET A 337 31.91 13.24 18.97
N ALA A 338 32.98 12.54 19.39
CA ALA A 338 33.31 11.20 18.89
C ALA A 338 32.18 10.18 18.99
N PRO A 339 31.46 10.01 20.13
CA PRO A 339 30.39 9.00 20.21
C PRO A 339 29.24 9.32 19.27
N TRP A 340 28.92 10.60 19.09
CA TRP A 340 27.87 11.04 18.18
C TRP A 340 28.27 10.88 16.71
N LEU A 341 29.55 11.07 16.37
CA LEU A 341 30.05 10.82 15.03
C LEU A 341 30.03 9.32 14.69
N ILE A 342 30.42 8.47 15.65
CA ILE A 342 30.35 7.01 15.50
C ILE A 342 28.89 6.57 15.26
N LEU A 343 27.92 7.09 16.07
CA LEU A 343 26.51 6.83 15.90
C LEU A 343 25.99 7.28 14.52
N LEU A 344 26.34 8.50 14.11
CA LEU A 344 25.94 9.04 12.81
C LEU A 344 26.42 8.14 11.66
N VAL A 345 27.71 7.81 11.65
CA VAL A 345 28.33 6.96 10.62
C VAL A 345 27.69 5.56 10.64
N PHE A 346 27.51 4.98 11.82
CA PHE A 346 26.91 3.67 11.98
C PHE A 346 25.51 3.60 11.34
N PHE A 347 24.61 4.55 11.67
CA PHE A 347 23.26 4.54 11.12
C PHE A 347 23.21 4.95 9.63
N VAL A 348 24.12 5.81 9.16
CA VAL A 348 24.29 6.12 7.73
C VAL A 348 24.65 4.84 6.96
N VAL A 349 25.62 4.06 7.46
CA VAL A 349 26.04 2.80 6.85
C VAL A 349 24.90 1.78 6.83
N LEU A 350 24.14 1.64 7.92
CA LEU A 350 22.96 0.77 7.96
C LEU A 350 21.91 1.17 6.92
N ARG A 351 21.71 2.47 6.71
CA ARG A 351 20.73 2.99 5.76
C ARG A 351 21.13 2.78 4.31
N LEU A 352 22.41 2.71 3.99
CA LEU A 352 22.88 2.44 2.61
C LEU A 352 22.53 1.03 2.13
N GLY A 353 22.38 0.06 3.03
CA GLY A 353 22.01 -1.29 2.68
C GLY A 353 23.17 -2.22 2.38
N HIS A 354 22.98 -3.19 1.49
CA HIS A 354 23.92 -4.29 1.23
C HIS A 354 25.03 -3.93 0.25
N VAL A 355 24.70 -3.22 -0.82
CA VAL A 355 25.65 -2.83 -1.87
C VAL A 355 25.63 -1.33 -2.07
N LEU A 356 26.74 -0.78 -2.57
CA LEU A 356 26.83 0.65 -2.86
C LEU A 356 25.99 0.98 -4.09
N GLN A 357 25.16 2.01 -3.96
CA GLN A 357 24.42 2.60 -5.09
C GLN A 357 24.68 4.09 -5.15
N ILE A 358 25.00 4.61 -6.32
CA ILE A 358 25.26 6.04 -6.56
C ILE A 358 24.60 6.44 -7.87
N ASP A 359 23.69 7.43 -7.81
CA ASP A 359 22.99 8.00 -8.97
C ASP A 359 22.26 6.94 -9.83
N GLY A 360 21.61 5.99 -9.16
CA GLY A 360 20.89 4.88 -9.77
C GLY A 360 21.77 3.69 -10.20
N GLN A 361 23.10 3.84 -10.26
CA GLN A 361 24.00 2.75 -10.57
C GLN A 361 24.30 1.89 -9.34
N VAL A 362 24.10 0.59 -9.45
CA VAL A 362 24.38 -0.40 -8.40
C VAL A 362 25.76 -1.01 -8.61
N TYR A 363 26.62 -0.91 -7.61
CA TYR A 363 27.96 -1.51 -7.59
C TYR A 363 27.91 -2.82 -6.80
N SER A 364 27.45 -3.89 -7.43
CA SER A 364 27.22 -5.21 -6.80
C SER A 364 28.46 -5.81 -6.13
N ASP A 365 29.65 -5.51 -6.66
CA ASP A 365 30.92 -6.01 -6.12
C ASP A 365 31.38 -5.27 -4.86
N PHE A 366 30.74 -4.13 -4.53
CA PHE A 366 31.08 -3.33 -3.36
C PHE A 366 30.09 -3.59 -2.23
N LEU A 367 30.37 -4.65 -1.45
CA LEU A 367 29.54 -5.02 -0.30
C LEU A 367 29.76 -4.04 0.87
N LEU A 368 28.64 -3.55 1.42
CA LEU A 368 28.62 -2.63 2.56
C LEU A 368 28.57 -3.41 3.89
N PRO A 369 28.97 -2.80 5.01
CA PRO A 369 28.96 -3.43 6.34
C PRO A 369 27.62 -4.04 6.74
N LYS A 370 26.49 -3.51 6.25
CA LYS A 370 25.17 -4.08 6.55
C LYS A 370 25.03 -5.51 6.05
N TYR A 371 25.58 -5.84 4.88
CA TYR A 371 25.58 -7.20 4.36
C TYR A 371 26.20 -8.20 5.37
N TYR A 372 27.35 -7.86 5.92
CA TYR A 372 28.03 -8.69 6.91
C TYR A 372 27.28 -8.73 8.27
N LEU A 373 26.65 -7.60 8.67
CA LEU A 373 25.82 -7.56 9.88
C LEU A 373 24.59 -8.46 9.74
N ASP A 374 23.97 -8.54 8.58
CA ASP A 374 22.81 -9.41 8.33
C ASP A 374 23.17 -10.90 8.46
N ILE A 375 24.39 -11.27 8.09
CA ILE A 375 24.91 -12.63 8.28
C ILE A 375 25.26 -12.91 9.76
N LEU A 376 25.91 -11.94 10.41
CA LEU A 376 26.42 -12.13 11.79
C LEU A 376 25.34 -11.98 12.87
N VAL A 377 24.37 -11.09 12.62
CA VAL A 377 23.35 -10.72 13.62
C VAL A 377 21.97 -10.58 12.93
N PRO A 378 21.46 -11.66 12.31
CA PRO A 378 20.28 -11.58 11.44
C PRO A 378 19.01 -11.07 12.16
N TRP A 379 18.84 -11.34 13.44
CA TRP A 379 17.68 -10.86 14.21
C TRP A 379 17.68 -9.33 14.38
N LEU A 380 18.86 -8.70 14.48
CA LEU A 380 18.99 -7.24 14.60
C LEU A 380 18.67 -6.57 13.27
N THR A 381 19.10 -7.16 12.18
CA THR A 381 19.00 -6.58 10.85
C THR A 381 17.63 -6.83 10.21
N LYS A 382 16.95 -7.93 10.54
CA LYS A 382 15.54 -8.14 10.23
C LYS A 382 14.62 -7.05 10.84
N ALA A 383 15.03 -6.43 11.95
CA ALA A 383 14.33 -5.24 12.48
C ALA A 383 14.43 -4.04 11.54
N PHE A 384 15.49 -3.95 10.73
CA PHE A 384 15.72 -2.90 9.74
C PHE A 384 15.49 -3.39 8.29
N TRP A 385 14.44 -4.17 8.07
CA TRP A 385 14.06 -4.66 6.73
C TRP A 385 13.80 -3.50 5.74
N GLN A 386 13.28 -2.37 6.19
CA GLN A 386 13.24 -1.14 5.40
C GLN A 386 14.44 -0.24 5.73
N LEU A 387 15.17 0.16 4.70
CA LEU A 387 16.35 1.02 4.85
C LEU A 387 16.03 2.46 5.30
N THR A 388 14.76 2.81 5.43
CA THR A 388 14.30 4.10 5.97
C THR A 388 14.38 4.17 7.50
N PHE A 389 14.29 3.05 8.21
CA PHE A 389 14.25 3.03 9.67
C PHE A 389 15.54 3.50 10.36
N PRO A 390 16.75 3.19 9.88
CA PRO A 390 17.99 3.75 10.44
C PRO A 390 18.06 5.28 10.44
N GLN A 391 17.24 5.98 9.63
CA GLN A 391 17.16 7.44 9.62
C GLN A 391 16.83 8.03 11.01
N ILE A 392 16.00 7.35 11.78
CA ILE A 392 15.64 7.76 13.15
C ILE A 392 16.88 7.83 14.04
N GLY A 393 17.77 6.83 13.89
CA GLY A 393 19.04 6.81 14.60
C GLY A 393 20.03 7.91 14.16
N ILE A 394 19.90 8.44 12.92
CA ILE A 394 20.71 9.53 12.37
C ILE A 394 20.34 10.88 12.99
N LEU A 395 19.04 11.14 13.23
CA LEU A 395 18.52 12.49 13.54
C LEU A 395 19.15 13.10 14.80
N LEU A 396 19.24 12.33 15.89
CA LEU A 396 19.76 12.86 17.16
C LEU A 396 21.28 13.12 17.14
N PRO A 397 22.14 12.19 16.68
CA PRO A 397 23.55 12.46 16.47
C PRO A 397 23.81 13.65 15.54
N LEU A 398 23.06 13.77 14.44
CA LEU A 398 23.13 14.91 13.53
C LEU A 398 22.90 16.22 14.28
N ALA A 399 21.81 16.33 15.04
CA ALA A 399 21.45 17.51 15.82
C ALA A 399 22.52 17.87 16.85
N VAL A 400 23.04 16.88 17.59
CA VAL A 400 24.10 17.08 18.60
C VAL A 400 25.40 17.60 17.96
N LEU A 401 25.84 16.97 16.87
CA LEU A 401 27.06 17.37 16.16
C LEU A 401 26.96 18.80 15.59
N CYS A 402 25.79 19.15 15.03
CA CYS A 402 25.52 20.51 14.56
C CYS A 402 25.55 21.54 15.70
N CYS A 403 25.07 21.18 16.90
CA CYS A 403 25.15 22.04 18.06
C CYS A 403 26.61 22.36 18.46
N TYR A 404 27.53 21.38 18.36
CA TYR A 404 28.97 21.64 18.57
C TYR A 404 29.53 22.61 17.53
N GLY A 405 29.17 22.45 16.26
CA GLY A 405 29.59 23.37 15.20
C GLY A 405 29.04 24.79 15.40
N LEU A 406 27.76 24.88 15.71
CA LEU A 406 27.10 26.17 15.98
C LEU A 406 27.73 26.84 17.24
N GLN A 407 28.01 26.06 18.29
CA GLN A 407 28.71 26.59 19.48
C GLN A 407 30.07 27.16 19.11
N ALA A 408 30.86 26.48 18.27
CA ALA A 408 32.17 26.93 17.83
C ALA A 408 32.10 28.25 17.04
N ILE A 409 31.05 28.47 16.24
CA ILE A 409 30.78 29.72 15.51
C ILE A 409 30.38 30.82 16.51
N LEU A 410 29.45 30.56 17.43
CA LEU A 410 28.86 31.55 18.32
C LEU A 410 29.86 32.10 19.36
N VAL A 411 30.96 31.41 19.65
CA VAL A 411 32.04 31.92 20.52
C VAL A 411 32.63 33.21 19.92
N HIS A 412 32.72 33.32 18.60
CA HIS A 412 33.29 34.47 17.91
C HIS A 412 32.27 35.59 17.65
N ILE A 413 30.98 35.37 17.95
CA ILE A 413 29.89 36.34 17.74
C ILE A 413 29.62 37.06 19.10
N PRO A 414 29.49 38.41 19.08
CA PRO A 414 29.10 39.19 20.26
C PRO A 414 27.80 38.65 20.87
N ARG A 415 27.71 38.67 22.19
CA ARG A 415 26.60 38.05 22.94
C ARG A 415 25.23 38.57 22.52
N ASN A 416 25.10 39.87 22.22
CA ASN A 416 23.86 40.52 21.79
C ASN A 416 23.42 40.08 20.39
N LEU A 417 24.32 39.62 19.54
CA LEU A 417 23.99 39.15 18.16
C LEU A 417 23.81 37.65 18.07
N ARG A 418 24.09 36.87 19.12
CA ARG A 418 24.00 35.40 19.07
C ARG A 418 22.60 34.88 18.77
N ALA A 419 21.57 35.50 19.36
CA ALA A 419 20.19 35.13 19.11
C ALA A 419 19.82 35.35 17.63
N SER A 420 20.18 36.49 17.07
CA SER A 420 19.93 36.81 15.65
C SER A 420 20.69 35.88 14.71
N ALA A 421 21.95 35.53 15.03
CA ALA A 421 22.73 34.57 14.25
C ALA A 421 22.07 33.19 14.24
N VAL A 422 21.55 32.73 15.40
CA VAL A 422 20.83 31.45 15.45
C VAL A 422 19.49 31.51 14.71
N LEU A 423 18.76 32.63 14.78
CA LEU A 423 17.52 32.80 13.99
C LEU A 423 17.80 32.74 12.48
N ILE A 424 18.91 33.31 12.01
CA ILE A 424 19.32 33.17 10.60
C ILE A 424 19.57 31.69 10.27
N VAL A 425 20.30 30.96 11.13
CA VAL A 425 20.53 29.52 10.92
C VAL A 425 19.21 28.74 10.89
N ILE A 426 18.26 29.01 11.79
CA ILE A 426 16.95 28.38 11.81
C ILE A 426 16.16 28.70 10.54
N THR A 427 16.19 29.95 10.06
CA THR A 427 15.53 30.35 8.82
C THR A 427 16.12 29.64 7.60
N LEU A 428 17.45 29.53 7.54
CA LEU A 428 18.15 28.79 6.47
C LEU A 428 17.80 27.29 6.52
N LEU A 429 17.75 26.68 7.74
CA LEU A 429 17.34 25.30 7.91
C LEU A 429 15.87 25.07 7.49
N ALA A 430 14.98 25.98 7.87
CA ALA A 430 13.57 25.92 7.49
C ALA A 430 13.38 26.00 5.96
N PHE A 431 14.18 26.85 5.29
CA PHE A 431 14.21 26.90 3.83
C PHE A 431 14.78 25.61 3.23
N GLU A 432 15.93 25.14 3.69
CA GLU A 432 16.63 23.97 3.16
C GLU A 432 15.81 22.66 3.36
N TYR A 433 15.11 22.54 4.49
CA TYR A 433 14.28 21.39 4.82
C TYR A 433 12.86 21.46 4.27
N TYR A 434 12.50 22.59 3.65
CA TYR A 434 11.16 22.74 3.08
C TYR A 434 10.88 21.66 2.04
N GLN A 435 9.69 21.11 2.11
CA GLN A 435 9.17 20.13 1.18
C GLN A 435 7.80 20.56 0.67
N ARG A 436 7.51 20.28 -0.61
CA ARG A 436 6.16 20.49 -1.13
C ARG A 436 5.17 19.63 -0.32
N PRO A 437 4.05 20.22 0.12
CA PRO A 437 3.02 19.48 0.83
C PRO A 437 2.55 18.28 0.03
N ILE A 438 2.23 17.19 0.73
CA ILE A 438 1.63 16.00 0.13
C ILE A 438 0.20 16.38 -0.26
N ARG A 439 -0.15 16.29 -1.55
CA ARG A 439 -1.54 16.40 -1.99
C ARG A 439 -2.23 15.09 -1.69
N SER A 440 -3.42 15.16 -1.11
CA SER A 440 -4.26 13.97 -0.95
C SER A 440 -4.79 13.53 -2.32
N TYR A 441 -4.60 12.25 -2.65
CA TYR A 441 -5.10 11.69 -3.91
C TYR A 441 -6.45 10.96 -3.75
N HIS A 442 -6.82 10.59 -2.52
CA HIS A 442 -8.04 9.85 -2.24
C HIS A 442 -9.00 10.68 -1.38
N ARG A 443 -10.24 10.76 -1.80
CA ARG A 443 -11.31 11.38 -1.02
C ARG A 443 -11.98 10.31 -0.17
N TYR A 444 -11.58 10.19 1.08
CA TYR A 444 -12.28 9.37 2.06
C TYR A 444 -13.35 10.22 2.73
N GLN A 445 -14.57 9.72 2.71
CA GLN A 445 -15.70 10.43 3.31
C GLN A 445 -15.73 10.17 4.82
N PRO A 446 -16.10 11.15 5.63
CA PRO A 446 -16.32 10.95 7.07
C PRO A 446 -17.59 10.19 7.37
N ARG A 447 -18.46 10.04 6.38
CA ARG A 447 -19.76 9.37 6.49
C ARG A 447 -20.11 8.73 5.15
N TYR A 448 -20.60 7.51 5.20
CA TYR A 448 -21.04 6.71 4.06
C TYR A 448 -22.49 6.33 4.23
N GLN A 449 -23.33 6.51 3.21
CA GLN A 449 -24.77 6.21 3.27
C GLN A 449 -25.02 4.73 3.56
N TRP A 450 -24.22 3.83 3.00
CA TRP A 450 -24.32 2.40 3.25
C TRP A 450 -24.02 2.01 4.72
N ILE A 451 -23.12 2.75 5.40
CA ILE A 451 -22.85 2.54 6.84
C ILE A 451 -24.05 3.01 7.68
N ASP A 452 -24.64 4.15 7.30
CA ASP A 452 -25.87 4.63 7.95
C ASP A 452 -27.04 3.64 7.75
N TRP A 453 -27.11 2.99 6.57
CA TRP A 453 -28.10 1.96 6.29
C TRP A 453 -27.88 0.72 7.16
N LEU A 454 -26.64 0.21 7.28
CA LEU A 454 -26.32 -0.91 8.18
C LEU A 454 -26.67 -0.60 9.64
N ALA A 455 -26.52 0.64 10.09
CA ALA A 455 -26.80 1.05 11.46
C ALA A 455 -28.29 0.99 11.83
N VAL A 456 -29.21 0.96 10.85
CA VAL A 456 -30.66 0.84 11.06
C VAL A 456 -31.20 -0.52 10.60
N GLU A 457 -30.36 -1.41 10.11
CA GLU A 457 -30.74 -2.77 9.68
C GLU A 457 -31.24 -3.59 10.87
N PRO A 458 -32.32 -4.38 10.71
CA PRO A 458 -32.79 -5.28 11.77
C PRO A 458 -31.68 -6.26 12.21
N GLY A 459 -31.43 -6.36 13.52
CA GLY A 459 -30.37 -7.21 14.07
C GLY A 459 -28.98 -6.58 14.02
N GLN A 460 -28.88 -5.26 14.00
CA GLN A 460 -27.61 -4.51 13.92
C GLN A 460 -26.51 -5.01 14.89
N ASP A 461 -26.88 -5.46 16.10
CA ASP A 461 -25.88 -5.95 17.07
C ASP A 461 -25.22 -7.28 16.67
N SER A 462 -25.83 -8.01 15.73
CA SER A 462 -25.32 -9.30 15.22
C SER A 462 -24.69 -9.21 13.85
N ILE A 463 -24.54 -8.03 13.25
CA ILE A 463 -23.94 -7.87 11.92
C ILE A 463 -22.49 -8.33 11.93
N ARG A 464 -22.14 -9.20 10.95
CA ARG A 464 -20.81 -9.69 10.65
C ARG A 464 -20.61 -9.61 9.14
N LEU A 465 -19.53 -8.97 8.71
CA LEU A 465 -19.34 -8.57 7.32
C LEU A 465 -18.32 -9.42 6.58
N ILE A 466 -18.65 -9.75 5.34
CA ILE A 466 -17.72 -10.24 4.33
C ILE A 466 -17.51 -9.09 3.34
N ASN A 467 -16.34 -8.43 3.39
CA ASN A 467 -16.01 -7.37 2.46
C ASN A 467 -15.36 -7.96 1.21
N LEU A 468 -15.86 -7.60 0.03
CA LEU A 468 -15.34 -8.01 -1.27
C LEU A 468 -14.98 -6.77 -2.12
N PRO A 469 -13.95 -6.91 -2.97
CA PRO A 469 -13.01 -8.03 -3.08
C PRO A 469 -12.05 -8.09 -1.90
N MET A 470 -11.64 -9.30 -1.50
CA MET A 470 -10.65 -9.50 -0.44
C MET A 470 -9.24 -9.11 -0.88
N GLY A 471 -8.33 -8.98 0.08
CA GLY A 471 -6.91 -8.75 -0.16
C GLY A 471 -6.29 -7.74 0.79
N ARG A 472 -5.02 -7.96 1.11
CA ARG A 472 -4.29 -7.20 2.12
C ARG A 472 -4.32 -5.67 1.90
N ASP A 473 -4.13 -5.20 0.68
CA ASP A 473 -4.12 -3.75 0.40
C ASP A 473 -5.53 -3.14 0.46
N ARG A 474 -6.54 -3.89 0.09
CA ARG A 474 -7.95 -3.48 0.16
C ARG A 474 -8.45 -3.45 1.59
N SER A 475 -8.00 -4.39 2.43
CA SER A 475 -8.30 -4.43 3.86
C SER A 475 -7.94 -3.13 4.59
N LYS A 476 -6.97 -2.35 4.12
CA LYS A 476 -6.67 -1.02 4.68
C LYS A 476 -7.88 -0.07 4.62
N ARG A 477 -8.61 -0.07 3.50
CA ARG A 477 -9.85 0.70 3.35
C ARG A 477 -10.95 0.16 4.27
N TYR A 478 -11.06 -1.16 4.35
CA TYR A 478 -12.07 -1.81 5.21
C TYR A 478 -11.81 -1.58 6.70
N LEU A 479 -10.56 -1.47 7.13
CA LEU A 479 -10.21 -1.00 8.48
C LEU A 479 -10.76 0.40 8.77
N TYR A 480 -10.60 1.33 7.81
CA TYR A 480 -11.19 2.67 7.95
C TYR A 480 -12.71 2.62 8.06
N HIS A 481 -13.38 1.86 7.20
CA HIS A 481 -14.83 1.68 7.28
C HIS A 481 -15.24 1.03 8.62
N GLN A 482 -14.48 0.04 9.10
CA GLN A 482 -14.72 -0.59 10.40
C GLN A 482 -14.61 0.42 11.55
N SER A 483 -13.70 1.37 11.48
CA SER A 483 -13.61 2.44 12.49
C SER A 483 -14.87 3.34 12.55
N LEU A 484 -15.69 3.31 11.49
CA LEU A 484 -16.97 4.05 11.42
C LEU A 484 -18.16 3.19 11.84
N HIS A 485 -18.24 1.91 11.43
CA HIS A 485 -19.39 1.06 11.73
C HIS A 485 -19.19 0.11 12.93
N GLY A 486 -17.97 -0.30 13.24
CA GLY A 486 -17.64 -1.13 14.40
C GLY A 486 -17.91 -2.63 14.27
N TYR A 487 -18.41 -3.13 13.14
CA TYR A 487 -18.79 -4.54 12.96
C TYR A 487 -17.58 -5.42 12.69
N PRO A 488 -17.54 -6.67 13.21
CA PRO A 488 -16.54 -7.66 12.86
C PRO A 488 -16.55 -8.01 11.38
N GLN A 489 -15.38 -8.33 10.83
CA GLN A 489 -15.22 -8.67 9.42
C GLN A 489 -14.32 -9.89 9.22
N VAL A 490 -14.55 -10.61 8.11
CA VAL A 490 -13.90 -11.89 7.80
C VAL A 490 -12.41 -11.74 7.52
N GLU A 491 -11.99 -10.63 6.92
CA GLU A 491 -10.59 -10.33 6.65
C GLU A 491 -10.18 -9.03 7.35
N GLY A 492 -8.90 -8.81 7.50
CA GLY A 492 -8.35 -7.62 8.10
C GLY A 492 -6.86 -7.49 7.82
N LEU A 493 -6.22 -6.59 8.55
CA LEU A 493 -4.78 -6.35 8.41
C LEU A 493 -4.16 -6.02 9.76
N ALA A 494 -3.10 -6.72 10.09
CA ALA A 494 -2.11 -6.30 11.07
C ALA A 494 -0.80 -5.89 10.38
N SER A 495 0.06 -5.17 11.05
CA SER A 495 1.38 -4.78 10.51
C SER A 495 2.14 -6.01 9.98
N ARG A 496 2.01 -7.14 10.68
CA ARG A 496 2.43 -8.47 10.22
C ARG A 496 1.31 -9.45 10.52
N THR A 497 0.52 -9.79 9.51
CA THR A 497 -0.54 -10.78 9.61
C THR A 497 0.09 -12.16 9.41
N PRO A 498 -0.01 -13.08 10.37
CA PRO A 498 0.50 -14.44 10.19
C PRO A 498 -0.32 -15.19 9.14
N GLY A 499 0.32 -16.12 8.41
CA GLY A 499 -0.35 -16.96 7.41
C GLY A 499 -1.53 -17.73 8.00
N SER A 500 -1.39 -18.21 9.23
CA SER A 500 -2.46 -18.93 9.95
C SER A 500 -3.76 -18.13 10.14
N ALA A 501 -3.73 -16.80 10.09
CA ALA A 501 -4.94 -15.98 10.16
C ALA A 501 -5.87 -16.18 8.94
N TYR A 502 -5.33 -16.70 7.85
CA TYR A 502 -6.10 -16.99 6.63
C TYR A 502 -6.69 -18.39 6.59
N ASN A 503 -6.38 -19.27 7.56
CA ASN A 503 -6.83 -20.66 7.55
C ASN A 503 -8.35 -20.80 7.46
N TYR A 504 -9.11 -19.94 8.15
CA TYR A 504 -10.56 -19.94 8.06
C TYR A 504 -11.06 -19.58 6.65
N ILE A 505 -10.47 -18.54 6.06
CA ILE A 505 -10.82 -18.07 4.72
C ILE A 505 -10.47 -19.14 3.67
N GLU A 506 -9.28 -19.73 3.77
CA GLU A 506 -8.79 -20.78 2.85
C GLU A 506 -9.52 -22.11 3.05
N GLY A 507 -10.02 -22.38 4.26
CA GLY A 507 -10.78 -23.57 4.60
C GLY A 507 -12.25 -23.54 4.16
N ASN A 508 -12.79 -22.37 3.79
CA ASN A 508 -14.16 -22.24 3.30
C ASN A 508 -14.17 -21.99 1.78
N LEU A 509 -14.84 -22.85 1.02
CA LEU A 509 -14.86 -22.82 -0.45
C LEU A 509 -15.26 -21.45 -1.02
N LEU A 510 -16.29 -20.79 -0.45
CA LEU A 510 -16.78 -19.49 -0.93
C LEU A 510 -15.76 -18.40 -0.67
N LEU A 511 -15.22 -18.34 0.55
CA LEU A 511 -14.24 -17.31 0.94
C LEU A 511 -12.93 -17.48 0.18
N GLY A 512 -12.48 -18.72 -0.01
CA GLY A 512 -11.26 -19.03 -0.78
C GLY A 512 -11.38 -18.57 -2.23
N ALA A 513 -12.47 -18.90 -2.91
CA ALA A 513 -12.74 -18.48 -4.27
C ALA A 513 -12.85 -16.94 -4.37
N TRP A 514 -13.63 -16.30 -3.51
CA TRP A 514 -13.78 -14.83 -3.50
C TRP A 514 -12.47 -14.12 -3.21
N ARG A 515 -11.59 -14.71 -2.38
CA ARG A 515 -10.25 -14.15 -2.13
C ARG A 515 -9.34 -14.28 -3.34
N ALA A 516 -9.46 -15.37 -4.08
CA ALA A 516 -8.74 -15.57 -5.35
C ALA A 516 -9.26 -14.65 -6.48
N GLY A 517 -10.39 -13.96 -6.26
CA GLY A 517 -11.06 -13.15 -7.28
C GLY A 517 -11.92 -13.97 -8.23
N GLU A 518 -12.17 -15.22 -7.86
CA GLU A 518 -12.98 -16.15 -8.66
C GLU A 518 -14.47 -15.95 -8.37
N SER A 519 -15.28 -15.98 -9.41
CA SER A 519 -16.73 -16.11 -9.24
C SER A 519 -17.07 -17.56 -8.88
N ILE A 520 -17.79 -17.75 -7.81
CA ILE A 520 -18.33 -19.03 -7.47
C ILE A 520 -19.84 -18.94 -7.37
N ASN A 521 -20.50 -19.76 -8.15
CA ASN A 521 -21.94 -19.92 -8.10
C ASN A 521 -22.25 -21.43 -7.98
N CYS A 522 -23.50 -21.75 -7.75
CA CYS A 522 -23.94 -23.13 -7.58
C CYS A 522 -23.65 -24.05 -8.78
N LEU A 523 -23.17 -23.57 -9.89
CA LEU A 523 -23.06 -24.26 -11.17
C LEU A 523 -21.67 -24.83 -11.47
N GLY A 524 -20.63 -24.18 -11.00
CA GLY A 524 -19.22 -24.53 -11.29
C GLY A 524 -18.65 -25.53 -10.32
N SER A 525 -19.25 -25.67 -9.16
CA SER A 525 -18.79 -26.51 -8.06
C SER A 525 -19.83 -27.57 -7.69
N ASN A 526 -19.36 -28.60 -6.99
CA ASN A 526 -20.25 -29.56 -6.37
C ASN A 526 -21.26 -28.80 -5.49
N MET A 527 -22.56 -28.90 -5.79
CA MET A 527 -23.64 -28.19 -5.08
C MET A 527 -23.62 -28.45 -3.58
N ASP A 528 -23.22 -29.65 -3.16
CA ASP A 528 -23.12 -30.03 -1.75
C ASP A 528 -22.02 -29.25 -1.04
N GLU A 529 -20.88 -29.01 -1.70
CA GLU A 529 -19.75 -28.22 -1.13
C GLU A 529 -20.10 -26.76 -1.03
N PHE A 530 -20.76 -26.19 -2.02
CA PHE A 530 -21.25 -24.80 -1.97
C PHE A 530 -22.25 -24.64 -0.82
N THR A 531 -23.24 -25.53 -0.73
CA THR A 531 -24.27 -25.50 0.32
C THR A 531 -23.64 -25.65 1.71
N ALA A 532 -22.67 -26.55 1.86
CA ALA A 532 -21.94 -26.74 3.12
C ALA A 532 -21.13 -25.50 3.50
N ALA A 533 -20.40 -24.91 2.57
CA ALA A 533 -19.62 -23.70 2.81
C ALA A 533 -20.51 -22.49 3.19
N HIS A 534 -21.64 -22.32 2.50
CA HIS A 534 -22.63 -21.30 2.82
C HIS A 534 -23.27 -21.51 4.20
N ALA A 535 -23.69 -22.76 4.51
CA ALA A 535 -24.26 -23.10 5.80
C ALA A 535 -23.27 -22.86 6.93
N GLN A 536 -21.99 -23.14 6.72
CA GLN A 536 -20.92 -22.82 7.67
C GLN A 536 -20.87 -21.30 7.96
N LEU A 537 -20.84 -20.46 6.92
CA LEU A 537 -20.79 -19.00 7.12
C LEU A 537 -22.00 -18.48 7.91
N ILE A 538 -23.20 -19.00 7.64
CA ILE A 538 -24.42 -18.66 8.41
C ILE A 538 -24.27 -19.14 9.86
N SER A 539 -23.82 -20.39 10.08
CA SER A 539 -23.66 -20.94 11.43
C SER A 539 -22.62 -20.20 12.28
N ASP A 540 -21.57 -19.67 11.60
CA ASP A 540 -20.51 -18.88 12.23
C ASP A 540 -20.94 -17.41 12.44
N GLY A 541 -22.16 -17.05 12.01
CA GLY A 541 -22.81 -15.78 12.32
C GLY A 541 -22.57 -14.66 11.31
N PHE A 542 -22.00 -14.95 10.12
CA PHE A 542 -21.95 -13.93 9.06
C PHE A 542 -23.34 -13.60 8.54
N THR A 543 -23.56 -12.33 8.23
CA THR A 543 -24.88 -11.82 7.89
C THR A 543 -24.93 -11.10 6.54
N HIS A 544 -23.90 -10.34 6.22
CA HIS A 544 -23.89 -9.48 5.03
C HIS A 544 -22.59 -9.60 4.25
N ILE A 545 -22.72 -9.49 2.93
CA ILE A 545 -21.62 -9.33 1.98
C ILE A 545 -21.66 -7.90 1.47
N VAL A 546 -20.53 -7.19 1.59
CA VAL A 546 -20.36 -5.83 1.09
C VAL A 546 -19.41 -5.88 -0.11
N LEU A 547 -19.95 -5.76 -1.30
CA LEU A 547 -19.18 -5.69 -2.54
C LEU A 547 -18.83 -4.23 -2.83
N HIS A 548 -17.56 -3.87 -2.67
CA HIS A 548 -17.04 -2.52 -2.92
C HIS A 548 -16.73 -2.35 -4.41
N ARG A 549 -17.28 -1.29 -5.01
CA ARG A 549 -17.17 -0.99 -6.44
C ARG A 549 -15.87 -0.24 -6.77
N GLY A 550 -15.41 -0.36 -8.01
CA GLY A 550 -14.32 0.48 -8.58
C GLY A 550 -13.00 -0.21 -8.88
N SER A 551 -12.99 -1.54 -9.07
CA SER A 551 -11.85 -2.26 -9.66
C SER A 551 -12.32 -3.39 -10.60
N PHE A 552 -11.51 -3.79 -11.57
CA PHE A 552 -11.82 -4.89 -12.51
C PHE A 552 -12.20 -6.21 -11.83
N THR A 553 -11.65 -6.49 -10.64
CA THR A 553 -11.98 -7.69 -9.85
C THR A 553 -13.40 -7.65 -9.27
N ASP A 554 -14.02 -6.46 -9.18
CA ASP A 554 -15.37 -6.30 -8.63
C ASP A 554 -16.41 -6.86 -9.58
N GLU A 555 -16.19 -6.76 -10.90
CA GLU A 555 -17.09 -7.26 -11.95
C GLU A 555 -17.15 -8.78 -11.95
N HIS A 556 -16.01 -9.45 -11.80
CA HIS A 556 -15.94 -10.91 -11.70
C HIS A 556 -16.64 -11.42 -10.43
N LEU A 557 -16.41 -10.77 -9.29
CA LEU A 557 -17.05 -11.15 -8.03
C LEU A 557 -18.56 -10.87 -8.04
N ALA A 558 -19.00 -9.80 -8.72
CA ALA A 558 -20.42 -9.49 -8.87
C ALA A 558 -21.22 -10.61 -9.53
N GLN A 559 -20.57 -11.42 -10.35
CA GLN A 559 -21.20 -12.58 -10.98
C GLN A 559 -21.59 -13.69 -10.00
N SER A 560 -20.93 -13.75 -8.84
CA SER A 560 -21.36 -14.66 -7.76
C SER A 560 -22.75 -14.30 -7.21
N PHE A 561 -23.27 -13.11 -7.52
CA PHE A 561 -24.51 -12.55 -6.93
C PHE A 561 -25.55 -12.17 -7.98
N VAL A 562 -25.47 -12.73 -9.20
CA VAL A 562 -26.25 -12.31 -10.38
C VAL A 562 -27.76 -12.31 -10.14
N ASP A 563 -28.29 -13.30 -9.45
CA ASP A 563 -29.73 -13.47 -9.28
C ASP A 563 -30.24 -13.00 -7.91
N ILE A 564 -29.36 -12.35 -7.12
CA ILE A 564 -29.69 -11.86 -5.79
C ILE A 564 -29.91 -10.36 -5.86
N PRO A 565 -31.13 -9.87 -5.56
CA PRO A 565 -31.33 -8.43 -5.46
C PRO A 565 -30.49 -7.89 -4.31
N ALA A 566 -29.66 -6.87 -4.59
CA ALA A 566 -28.93 -6.20 -3.55
C ALA A 566 -29.90 -5.60 -2.53
N SER A 567 -29.68 -5.88 -1.26
CA SER A 567 -30.48 -5.29 -0.16
C SER A 567 -30.22 -3.78 -0.02
N TYR A 568 -29.04 -3.34 -0.47
CA TYR A 568 -28.66 -1.92 -0.61
C TYR A 568 -27.70 -1.73 -1.78
N ALA A 569 -27.84 -0.62 -2.49
CA ALA A 569 -26.98 -0.25 -3.61
C ALA A 569 -26.74 1.26 -3.66
N ASP A 570 -25.48 1.67 -3.83
CA ASP A 570 -25.08 3.04 -4.15
C ASP A 570 -23.87 3.06 -5.11
N GLU A 571 -23.30 4.22 -5.37
CA GLU A 571 -22.12 4.35 -6.27
C GLU A 571 -20.87 3.65 -5.74
N GLN A 572 -20.83 3.27 -4.47
CA GLN A 572 -19.64 2.74 -3.79
C GLN A 572 -19.74 1.27 -3.45
N VAL A 573 -20.93 0.76 -3.14
CA VAL A 573 -21.14 -0.61 -2.69
C VAL A 573 -22.45 -1.21 -3.17
N LEU A 574 -22.44 -2.55 -3.27
CA LEU A 574 -23.63 -3.40 -3.27
C LEU A 574 -23.60 -4.23 -1.99
N ILE A 575 -24.70 -4.30 -1.27
CA ILE A 575 -24.80 -5.12 -0.05
C ILE A 575 -25.85 -6.20 -0.24
N TYR A 576 -25.44 -7.43 0.05
CA TYR A 576 -26.30 -8.60 0.00
C TYR A 576 -26.43 -9.21 1.38
N ARG A 577 -27.61 -9.73 1.72
CA ARG A 577 -27.76 -10.59 2.88
C ARG A 577 -27.27 -11.99 2.54
N LEU A 578 -26.41 -12.55 3.38
CA LEU A 578 -25.83 -13.87 3.13
C LEU A 578 -26.91 -14.97 3.03
N GLY A 579 -28.02 -14.83 3.76
CA GLY A 579 -29.15 -15.79 3.71
C GLY A 579 -29.82 -15.87 2.35
N ASP A 580 -29.75 -14.79 1.54
CA ASP A 580 -30.43 -14.72 0.24
C ASP A 580 -29.64 -15.44 -0.87
N LEU A 581 -28.42 -15.90 -0.60
CA LEU A 581 -27.57 -16.65 -1.55
C LEU A 581 -28.15 -18.03 -1.94
N ARG A 582 -29.00 -18.62 -1.09
CA ARG A 582 -29.43 -20.00 -1.25
C ARG A 582 -30.47 -20.19 -2.36
N ASP A 583 -31.30 -19.16 -2.60
CA ASP A 583 -32.50 -19.31 -3.43
C ASP A 583 -32.23 -19.29 -4.96
N THR A 584 -30.97 -19.07 -5.34
CA THR A 584 -30.57 -18.86 -6.73
C THR A 584 -30.04 -20.11 -7.44
N CYS A 585 -29.81 -21.20 -6.69
CA CYS A 585 -29.15 -22.41 -7.23
C CYS A 585 -30.00 -23.17 -8.25
N ASP A 586 -31.33 -23.19 -8.09
CA ASP A 586 -32.22 -24.01 -8.93
C ASP A 586 -32.46 -23.42 -10.35
N ALA A 587 -32.48 -22.10 -10.46
CA ALA A 587 -32.70 -21.41 -11.75
C ALA A 587 -31.48 -21.51 -12.71
N THR A 588 -30.32 -21.65 -12.15
CA THR A 588 -29.03 -21.54 -12.84
C THR A 588 -28.55 -22.88 -13.42
N ALA A 589 -29.02 -24.04 -12.93
CA ALA A 589 -28.63 -25.38 -13.43
C ALA A 589 -29.01 -25.58 -14.90
N SER A 590 -30.20 -25.10 -15.30
CA SER A 590 -30.71 -25.19 -16.67
C SER A 590 -29.93 -24.32 -17.67
N LEU A 591 -29.45 -23.15 -17.25
CA LEU A 591 -28.62 -22.27 -18.07
C LEU A 591 -27.21 -22.85 -18.33
N SER A 592 -26.63 -23.59 -17.38
CA SER A 592 -25.32 -24.23 -17.56
C SER A 592 -25.30 -25.26 -18.67
N GLU A 593 -26.37 -26.09 -18.76
CA GLU A 593 -26.49 -27.07 -19.84
C GLU A 593 -26.60 -26.40 -21.22
N THR A 594 -27.28 -25.27 -21.29
CA THR A 594 -27.42 -24.50 -22.54
C THR A 594 -26.09 -23.87 -22.94
N PHE A 595 -25.34 -23.28 -22.03
CA PHE A 595 -24.01 -22.75 -22.32
C PHE A 595 -23.01 -23.84 -22.71
N ALA A 596 -23.01 -24.99 -22.04
CA ALA A 596 -22.19 -26.15 -22.41
C ALA A 596 -22.49 -26.62 -23.85
N ARG A 597 -23.78 -26.64 -24.26
CA ARG A 597 -24.21 -26.95 -25.64
C ARG A 597 -23.63 -25.93 -26.62
N TYR A 598 -23.76 -24.62 -26.36
CA TYR A 598 -23.22 -23.58 -27.23
C TYR A 598 -21.69 -23.60 -27.32
N ALA A 599 -20.98 -23.77 -26.21
CA ALA A 599 -19.54 -23.92 -26.21
C ALA A 599 -19.08 -25.12 -27.07
N SER A 600 -19.73 -26.27 -26.93
CA SER A 600 -19.47 -27.47 -27.74
C SER A 600 -19.73 -27.23 -29.25
N MET A 601 -20.67 -26.38 -29.61
CA MET A 601 -20.91 -26.01 -31.01
C MET A 601 -19.81 -25.08 -31.55
N ILE A 602 -19.32 -24.12 -30.76
CA ILE A 602 -18.23 -23.24 -31.14
C ILE A 602 -16.96 -24.05 -31.35
N ASP A 603 -16.63 -24.98 -30.46
CA ASP A 603 -15.48 -25.88 -30.62
C ASP A 603 -15.56 -26.72 -31.91
N ARG A 604 -16.73 -27.21 -32.25
CA ARG A 604 -16.94 -27.99 -33.48
C ARG A 604 -16.90 -27.14 -34.75
N SER A 605 -17.20 -25.85 -34.67
CA SER A 605 -17.18 -24.94 -35.83
C SER A 605 -15.76 -24.49 -36.19
N GLY A 606 -14.76 -24.81 -35.40
CA GLY A 606 -13.39 -24.35 -35.59
C GLY A 606 -13.17 -22.87 -35.25
N ALA A 607 -14.18 -22.17 -34.74
CA ALA A 607 -14.05 -20.84 -34.26
C ALA A 607 -13.18 -20.80 -32.98
N ILE A 608 -12.56 -19.68 -32.71
CA ILE A 608 -11.80 -19.49 -31.50
C ILE A 608 -12.77 -19.53 -30.33
N ALA A 609 -12.67 -20.58 -29.49
CA ALA A 609 -13.53 -20.74 -28.35
C ALA A 609 -13.17 -19.62 -27.31
N PRO A 610 -14.17 -18.99 -26.67
CA PRO A 610 -13.95 -17.97 -25.70
C PRO A 610 -13.41 -18.58 -24.39
N ASP A 611 -12.11 -18.42 -24.16
CA ASP A 611 -11.48 -18.58 -22.87
C ASP A 611 -10.92 -17.21 -22.48
N GLY A 612 -11.09 -16.76 -21.25
CA GLY A 612 -10.61 -15.45 -20.80
C GLY A 612 -11.62 -14.32 -21.02
N ASP A 613 -11.25 -13.22 -21.63
CA ASP A 613 -12.09 -12.03 -21.79
C ASP A 613 -13.14 -12.12 -22.93
N SER A 614 -13.35 -13.28 -23.50
CA SER A 614 -14.46 -13.54 -24.38
C SER A 614 -15.70 -13.98 -23.61
N ALA A 615 -16.88 -13.72 -24.15
CA ALA A 615 -18.13 -14.08 -23.50
C ALA A 615 -19.19 -14.59 -24.49
N ILE A 616 -20.02 -15.51 -24.02
CA ILE A 616 -21.19 -15.97 -24.74
C ILE A 616 -22.42 -15.27 -24.18
N LEU A 617 -23.10 -14.48 -25.02
CA LEU A 617 -24.39 -13.90 -24.71
C LEU A 617 -25.46 -14.87 -25.25
N ALA A 618 -26.10 -15.59 -24.35
CA ALA A 618 -27.15 -16.54 -24.72
C ALA A 618 -28.55 -15.97 -24.44
N ILE A 619 -29.44 -16.10 -25.41
CA ILE A 619 -30.87 -15.87 -25.23
C ILE A 619 -31.53 -17.21 -24.98
N TYR A 620 -32.23 -17.32 -23.87
CA TYR A 620 -32.80 -18.54 -23.38
C TYR A 620 -34.27 -18.34 -22.98
N SER A 621 -35.13 -19.19 -23.41
CA SER A 621 -36.56 -19.20 -23.04
C SER A 621 -36.86 -20.43 -22.17
N PHE A 622 -37.32 -20.20 -20.94
CA PHE A 622 -37.91 -21.25 -20.12
C PHE A 622 -39.30 -21.58 -20.64
N ASP A 623 -39.51 -22.71 -21.27
CA ASP A 623 -40.81 -23.21 -21.75
C ASP A 623 -41.60 -22.17 -22.60
N THR A 624 -41.39 -22.26 -23.89
CA THR A 624 -41.69 -21.26 -24.93
C THR A 624 -43.09 -20.65 -24.91
N ALA A 625 -44.13 -21.40 -24.50
CA ALA A 625 -45.52 -20.91 -24.52
C ALA A 625 -45.91 -20.13 -23.28
N SER A 626 -45.38 -20.46 -22.09
CA SER A 626 -45.72 -19.83 -20.83
C SER A 626 -44.80 -18.67 -20.44
N ALA A 627 -43.55 -18.67 -20.91
CA ALA A 627 -42.57 -17.61 -20.61
C ALA A 627 -42.85 -16.35 -21.44
N ILE A 628 -43.19 -16.50 -22.73
CA ILE A 628 -43.55 -15.39 -23.61
C ILE A 628 -44.83 -14.67 -23.14
N ALA A 629 -45.80 -15.43 -22.65
CA ALA A 629 -47.02 -14.84 -22.09
C ALA A 629 -46.81 -14.04 -20.78
N ARG A 630 -45.70 -14.26 -20.08
CA ARG A 630 -45.36 -13.58 -18.82
C ARG A 630 -44.24 -12.57 -18.96
N GLY A 631 -43.58 -12.48 -20.10
CA GLY A 631 -42.36 -11.67 -20.28
C GLY A 631 -41.12 -12.27 -19.61
N ASP A 632 -41.16 -13.55 -19.26
CA ASP A 632 -40.06 -14.23 -18.55
C ASP A 632 -39.06 -14.82 -19.57
N HIS A 633 -38.31 -13.98 -20.27
CA HIS A 633 -37.17 -14.41 -21.05
C HIS A 633 -35.89 -14.03 -20.30
N LEU A 634 -34.91 -14.92 -20.39
CA LEU A 634 -33.63 -14.73 -19.70
C LEU A 634 -32.54 -14.56 -20.76
N THR A 635 -31.89 -13.41 -20.74
CA THR A 635 -30.65 -13.23 -21.48
C THR A 635 -29.49 -13.23 -20.49
N ALA A 636 -28.52 -14.09 -20.74
CA ALA A 636 -27.39 -14.24 -19.81
C ALA A 636 -26.07 -14.19 -20.56
N LEU A 637 -25.09 -13.52 -19.94
CA LEU A 637 -23.72 -13.49 -20.40
C LEU A 637 -22.93 -14.52 -19.59
N LYS A 638 -22.24 -15.45 -20.26
CA LYS A 638 -21.24 -16.33 -19.64
C LYS A 638 -19.85 -15.91 -20.07
N SER A 639 -18.99 -15.67 -19.10
CA SER A 639 -17.55 -15.48 -19.29
C SER A 639 -16.80 -16.35 -18.30
N ASP A 640 -15.47 -16.35 -18.30
CA ASP A 640 -14.67 -17.09 -17.32
C ASP A 640 -14.96 -16.66 -15.89
N ALA A 641 -15.43 -15.45 -15.72
CA ALA A 641 -15.84 -14.91 -14.44
C ALA A 641 -17.24 -15.33 -14.00
N GLY A 642 -17.97 -16.15 -14.77
CA GLY A 642 -19.28 -16.69 -14.40
C GLY A 642 -20.44 -16.23 -15.28
N LEU A 643 -21.64 -16.25 -14.71
CA LEU A 643 -22.91 -15.99 -15.39
C LEU A 643 -23.48 -14.64 -14.96
N LEU A 644 -23.81 -13.77 -15.91
CA LEU A 644 -24.45 -12.48 -15.68
C LEU A 644 -25.78 -12.41 -16.43
N ARG A 645 -26.87 -12.10 -15.74
CA ARG A 645 -28.17 -11.80 -16.41
C ARG A 645 -28.09 -10.43 -17.05
N LEU A 646 -28.56 -10.31 -18.29
CA LEU A 646 -28.60 -9.07 -19.06
C LEU A 646 -30.03 -8.73 -19.47
N ASP A 647 -30.38 -7.46 -19.34
CA ASP A 647 -31.61 -6.87 -19.87
C ASP A 647 -31.22 -5.80 -20.90
N ILE A 648 -31.86 -5.91 -22.12
CA ILE A 648 -31.53 -4.97 -23.20
C ILE A 648 -31.91 -3.52 -22.88
N GLU A 649 -33.01 -3.32 -22.16
CA GLU A 649 -33.45 -1.97 -21.76
C GLU A 649 -32.42 -1.36 -20.80
N GLU A 650 -31.92 -2.16 -19.86
CA GLU A 650 -30.87 -1.75 -18.93
C GLU A 650 -29.55 -1.44 -19.66
N LEU A 651 -29.17 -2.24 -20.67
CA LEU A 651 -27.97 -1.97 -21.49
C LEU A 651 -28.10 -0.65 -22.27
N ILE A 652 -29.30 -0.38 -22.86
CA ILE A 652 -29.56 0.85 -23.59
C ILE A 652 -29.55 2.06 -22.62
N GLU A 653 -30.16 1.95 -21.46
CA GLU A 653 -30.17 2.99 -20.46
C GLU A 653 -28.77 3.30 -19.94
N ALA A 654 -27.96 2.30 -19.62
CA ALA A 654 -26.59 2.47 -19.17
C ALA A 654 -25.69 3.12 -20.25
N SER A 655 -25.95 2.84 -21.54
CA SER A 655 -25.21 3.50 -22.63
C SER A 655 -25.54 4.99 -22.78
N ASN A 656 -26.69 5.42 -22.26
CA ASN A 656 -27.22 6.78 -22.45
C ASN A 656 -27.18 7.65 -21.19
N SER A 657 -27.05 7.06 -20.00
CA SER A 657 -27.06 7.83 -18.72
C SER A 657 -26.53 7.03 -17.52
N ASP A 658 -25.94 7.75 -16.54
CA ASP A 658 -25.35 7.25 -15.28
C ASP A 658 -26.37 6.74 -14.23
N THR A 659 -27.59 6.30 -14.59
CA THR A 659 -28.70 6.30 -13.64
C THR A 659 -29.09 4.96 -13.03
N SER A 660 -28.63 3.81 -13.53
CA SER A 660 -28.91 2.51 -12.90
C SER A 660 -27.65 1.70 -12.66
N LEU A 661 -27.43 1.37 -11.39
CA LEU A 661 -26.24 0.67 -10.90
C LEU A 661 -26.09 -0.74 -11.49
N ARG A 662 -27.19 -1.45 -11.67
CA ARG A 662 -27.19 -2.81 -12.23
C ARG A 662 -26.93 -2.79 -13.73
N ALA A 663 -27.53 -1.85 -14.44
CA ALA A 663 -27.30 -1.58 -15.84
C ALA A 663 -25.86 -1.16 -16.14
N TYR A 664 -25.26 -0.35 -15.24
CA TYR A 664 -23.88 0.08 -15.38
C TYR A 664 -22.89 -1.11 -15.34
N HIS A 665 -23.07 -2.05 -14.39
CA HIS A 665 -22.24 -3.26 -14.32
C HIS A 665 -22.37 -4.13 -15.56
N SER A 666 -23.59 -4.42 -15.98
CA SER A 666 -23.84 -5.22 -17.17
C SER A 666 -23.26 -4.58 -18.42
N TYR A 667 -23.41 -3.26 -18.56
CA TYR A 667 -22.88 -2.48 -19.67
C TYR A 667 -21.35 -2.49 -19.71
N ASP A 668 -20.70 -2.15 -18.60
CA ASP A 668 -19.23 -2.14 -18.53
C ASP A 668 -18.65 -3.54 -18.72
N HIS A 669 -19.30 -4.57 -18.19
CA HIS A 669 -18.88 -5.94 -18.36
C HIS A 669 -18.95 -6.38 -19.82
N VAL A 670 -20.06 -6.11 -20.52
CA VAL A 670 -20.18 -6.39 -21.95
C VAL A 670 -19.19 -5.58 -22.76
N ARG A 671 -19.04 -4.28 -22.45
CA ARG A 671 -18.13 -3.38 -23.16
C ARG A 671 -16.65 -3.72 -22.93
N SER A 672 -16.29 -4.28 -21.79
CA SER A 672 -14.91 -4.69 -21.49
C SER A 672 -14.48 -5.89 -22.33
N LYS A 673 -15.43 -6.69 -22.83
CA LYS A 673 -15.11 -7.89 -23.60
C LYS A 673 -14.58 -7.57 -24.99
N SER A 674 -13.59 -8.33 -25.39
CA SER A 674 -12.93 -8.17 -26.68
C SER A 674 -13.61 -8.97 -27.79
N LEU A 675 -14.18 -10.11 -27.41
CA LEU A 675 -14.94 -11.01 -28.29
C LEU A 675 -16.26 -11.35 -27.62
N LEU A 676 -17.37 -11.11 -28.32
CA LEU A 676 -18.70 -11.47 -27.89
C LEU A 676 -19.35 -12.41 -28.90
N LEU A 677 -20.00 -13.45 -28.39
CA LEU A 677 -20.74 -14.43 -29.18
C LEU A 677 -22.23 -14.35 -28.80
N LEU A 678 -23.07 -13.90 -29.69
CA LEU A 678 -24.52 -13.90 -29.50
C LEU A 678 -25.09 -15.25 -29.94
N ALA A 679 -25.57 -16.05 -28.99
CA ALA A 679 -26.09 -17.36 -29.21
C ALA A 679 -27.61 -17.43 -28.92
N TYR A 680 -28.40 -18.00 -29.86
CA TYR A 680 -29.85 -18.19 -29.71
C TYR A 680 -30.34 -19.33 -30.60
N GLU A 681 -31.50 -19.90 -30.28
CA GLU A 681 -32.16 -20.88 -31.16
C GLU A 681 -32.91 -20.15 -32.27
N PRO A 682 -32.92 -20.69 -33.51
CA PRO A 682 -33.60 -20.06 -34.67
C PRO A 682 -35.13 -20.24 -34.62
N SER A 683 -35.72 -20.28 -33.45
CA SER A 683 -37.16 -20.24 -33.23
C SER A 683 -37.67 -18.79 -33.32
N ALA A 684 -38.89 -18.56 -33.86
CA ALA A 684 -39.37 -17.19 -34.05
C ALA A 684 -39.36 -16.32 -32.80
N PRO A 685 -39.70 -16.80 -31.59
CA PRO A 685 -39.64 -15.98 -30.39
C PRO A 685 -38.21 -15.58 -29.98
N GLU A 686 -37.25 -16.52 -30.06
CA GLU A 686 -35.85 -16.25 -29.64
C GLU A 686 -35.11 -15.40 -30.67
N GLN A 687 -35.43 -15.60 -31.96
CA GLN A 687 -34.90 -14.77 -33.04
C GLN A 687 -35.37 -13.31 -32.89
N ASP A 688 -36.63 -13.08 -32.54
CA ASP A 688 -37.18 -11.75 -32.31
C ASP A 688 -36.57 -11.08 -31.08
N LEU A 689 -36.28 -11.85 -30.03
CA LEU A 689 -35.60 -11.40 -28.84
C LEU A 689 -34.10 -11.08 -29.07
N ALA A 690 -33.44 -11.79 -30.00
CA ALA A 690 -32.06 -11.54 -30.36
C ALA A 690 -31.85 -10.21 -31.12
N GLU A 691 -32.88 -9.72 -31.84
CA GLU A 691 -32.74 -8.52 -32.66
C GLU A 691 -32.37 -7.23 -31.91
N PRO A 692 -32.97 -6.91 -30.77
CA PRO A 692 -32.53 -5.76 -29.96
C PRO A 692 -31.06 -5.85 -29.54
N TYR A 693 -30.59 -7.02 -29.08
CA TYR A 693 -29.20 -7.25 -28.71
C TYR A 693 -28.27 -7.14 -29.92
N ARG A 694 -28.63 -7.76 -31.05
CA ARG A 694 -27.87 -7.64 -32.31
C ARG A 694 -27.76 -6.19 -32.76
N SER A 695 -28.85 -5.45 -32.74
CA SER A 695 -28.89 -4.04 -33.08
C SER A 695 -28.02 -3.17 -32.14
N TRP A 696 -28.00 -3.50 -30.85
CA TRP A 696 -27.16 -2.82 -29.86
C TRP A 696 -25.67 -3.19 -30.04
N LEU A 697 -25.37 -4.49 -30.18
CA LEU A 697 -23.99 -4.98 -30.37
C LEU A 697 -23.37 -4.41 -31.66
N SER A 698 -24.11 -4.38 -32.77
CA SER A 698 -23.62 -3.83 -34.05
C SER A 698 -23.30 -2.34 -34.02
N ARG A 699 -23.79 -1.60 -33.01
CA ARG A 699 -23.41 -0.18 -32.78
C ARG A 699 -22.14 -0.01 -31.99
N HIS A 700 -21.75 -0.99 -31.19
CA HIS A 700 -20.63 -0.93 -30.26
C HIS A 700 -19.48 -1.87 -30.62
N PHE A 701 -19.72 -2.87 -31.43
CA PHE A 701 -18.78 -3.89 -31.88
C PHE A 701 -18.84 -4.09 -33.38
N ASN A 702 -17.78 -4.64 -33.97
CA ASN A 702 -17.74 -5.07 -35.36
C ASN A 702 -18.47 -6.41 -35.51
N SER A 703 -19.52 -6.48 -36.31
CA SER A 703 -20.19 -7.74 -36.62
C SER A 703 -19.37 -8.53 -37.62
N CYS A 704 -18.88 -9.71 -37.23
CA CYS A 704 -18.03 -10.59 -38.04
C CYS A 704 -18.77 -11.75 -38.71
N GLY A 705 -20.10 -11.79 -38.60
CA GLY A 705 -20.91 -12.82 -39.23
C GLY A 705 -21.22 -14.01 -38.31
N ARG A 706 -21.54 -15.16 -38.88
CA ARG A 706 -21.99 -16.38 -38.21
C ARG A 706 -20.89 -17.44 -38.20
N VAL A 707 -20.63 -18.02 -37.05
CA VAL A 707 -19.62 -19.07 -36.85
C VAL A 707 -20.24 -20.43 -36.85
N ALA A 708 -21.44 -20.57 -36.29
CA ALA A 708 -22.22 -21.81 -36.32
C ALA A 708 -23.68 -21.48 -36.63
N ASP A 709 -24.28 -22.22 -37.55
CA ASP A 709 -25.68 -22.15 -37.92
C ASP A 709 -26.12 -23.61 -38.11
N ALA A 710 -26.85 -24.13 -37.15
CA ALA A 710 -27.33 -25.50 -37.16
C ALA A 710 -28.84 -25.49 -36.89
N ASP A 711 -29.53 -26.59 -37.18
CA ASP A 711 -30.97 -26.72 -36.96
C ASP A 711 -31.39 -26.41 -35.50
N ALA A 712 -30.43 -26.33 -34.58
CA ALA A 712 -30.67 -26.14 -33.17
C ALA A 712 -30.13 -24.80 -32.58
N ALA A 713 -29.21 -24.08 -33.23
CA ALA A 713 -28.72 -22.80 -32.73
C ALA A 713 -28.01 -21.93 -33.77
N VAL A 714 -28.03 -20.63 -33.57
CA VAL A 714 -27.29 -19.62 -34.35
C VAL A 714 -26.30 -18.94 -33.42
N ILE A 715 -25.05 -18.79 -33.85
CA ILE A 715 -24.00 -18.07 -33.15
C ILE A 715 -23.46 -16.95 -34.04
N GLU A 716 -23.59 -15.72 -33.59
CA GLU A 716 -23.08 -14.54 -34.26
C GLU A 716 -21.88 -13.99 -33.52
N VAL A 717 -20.85 -13.55 -34.26
CA VAL A 717 -19.56 -13.11 -33.71
C VAL A 717 -19.45 -11.60 -33.77
N PHE A 718 -19.08 -11.00 -32.65
CA PHE A 718 -18.86 -9.56 -32.51
C PHE A 718 -17.48 -9.30 -31.89
N LEU A 719 -16.66 -8.48 -32.54
CA LEU A 719 -15.35 -8.07 -32.09
C LEU A 719 -15.33 -6.59 -31.66
N ARG A 720 -14.48 -6.24 -30.69
CA ARG A 720 -14.22 -4.87 -30.30
C ARG A 720 -13.85 -4.02 -31.53
N PRO A 721 -14.32 -2.76 -31.65
CA PRO A 721 -13.93 -1.86 -32.72
C PRO A 721 -12.40 -1.70 -32.80
N GLY A 722 -11.87 -1.75 -34.02
CA GLY A 722 -10.43 -1.68 -34.31
C GLY A 722 -9.78 -3.03 -34.60
N PHE A 723 -10.42 -4.15 -34.28
CA PHE A 723 -9.91 -5.50 -34.60
C PHE A 723 -10.51 -6.05 -35.88
N PRO A 724 -9.69 -6.68 -36.74
CA PRO A 724 -10.18 -7.30 -37.98
C PRO A 724 -10.91 -8.62 -37.71
N CYS A 725 -12.00 -8.87 -38.42
CA CYS A 725 -12.79 -10.10 -38.30
C CYS A 725 -12.00 -11.37 -38.61
N GLU A 726 -10.98 -11.29 -39.45
CA GLU A 726 -10.08 -12.39 -39.81
C GLU A 726 -9.33 -12.95 -38.56
N LEU A 727 -9.16 -12.13 -37.54
CA LEU A 727 -8.50 -12.55 -36.28
C LEU A 727 -9.31 -13.64 -35.55
N ALA A 728 -10.64 -13.54 -35.57
CA ALA A 728 -11.53 -14.48 -34.90
C ALA A 728 -12.03 -15.63 -35.83
N LEU A 729 -12.07 -15.41 -37.15
CA LEU A 729 -12.66 -16.30 -38.13
C LEU A 729 -11.65 -16.89 -39.12
N SER A 730 -10.36 -16.91 -38.78
CA SER A 730 -9.31 -17.45 -39.66
C SER A 730 -9.44 -18.96 -39.86
N ASP A 731 -9.36 -19.40 -41.11
CA ASP A 731 -9.34 -20.83 -41.46
C ASP A 731 -8.04 -21.54 -41.01
N ALA A 732 -6.97 -20.80 -40.70
CA ALA A 732 -5.69 -21.34 -40.29
C ALA A 732 -5.06 -20.44 -39.17
N PRO A 733 -5.62 -20.44 -37.97
CA PRO A 733 -5.10 -19.64 -36.87
C PRO A 733 -3.72 -20.10 -36.43
N LEU A 734 -2.81 -19.15 -36.14
CA LEU A 734 -1.52 -19.43 -35.51
C LEU A 734 -1.73 -19.71 -34.04
N ALA A 735 -2.15 -20.91 -33.68
CA ALA A 735 -2.40 -21.27 -32.30
C ALA A 735 -1.13 -21.84 -31.65
N VAL A 736 -0.75 -21.32 -30.47
CA VAL A 736 0.42 -21.75 -29.70
C VAL A 736 0.05 -21.98 -28.23
N ASP A 737 0.45 -23.12 -27.71
CA ASP A 737 0.32 -23.46 -26.29
C ASP A 737 1.64 -23.20 -25.57
N TYR A 738 1.60 -22.35 -24.56
CA TYR A 738 2.72 -21.99 -23.69
C TYR A 738 2.51 -22.49 -22.26
N ASP A 739 1.91 -23.66 -22.10
CA ASP A 739 1.55 -24.25 -20.80
C ASP A 739 0.35 -23.54 -20.14
N ASP A 740 0.56 -22.47 -19.40
CA ASP A 740 -0.52 -21.71 -18.75
C ASP A 740 -1.13 -20.63 -19.64
N ILE A 741 -0.52 -20.37 -20.80
CA ILE A 741 -0.91 -19.29 -21.72
C ILE A 741 -1.20 -19.89 -23.08
N GLN A 742 -2.26 -19.48 -23.71
CA GLN A 742 -2.60 -19.97 -25.05
C GLN A 742 -2.84 -18.80 -26.02
N LEU A 743 -1.98 -18.69 -27.03
CA LEU A 743 -2.20 -17.79 -28.15
C LEU A 743 -3.20 -18.42 -29.10
N GLY A 744 -4.24 -17.68 -29.42
CA GLY A 744 -5.29 -18.14 -30.36
C GLY A 744 -5.01 -17.75 -31.80
N ASN A 745 -4.56 -16.53 -32.04
CA ASN A 745 -4.19 -16.04 -33.37
C ASN A 745 -3.31 -14.78 -33.26
N LEU A 746 -2.58 -14.48 -34.33
CA LEU A 746 -1.71 -13.30 -34.43
C LEU A 746 -1.78 -12.77 -35.86
N LEU A 747 -2.07 -11.48 -36.03
CA LEU A 747 -1.97 -10.77 -37.31
C LEU A 747 -0.92 -9.67 -37.18
N ALA A 748 -0.09 -9.54 -38.19
CA ALA A 748 0.97 -8.52 -38.22
C ALA A 748 0.83 -7.74 -39.54
N ALA A 749 0.73 -6.42 -39.46
CA ALA A 749 0.66 -5.52 -40.59
C ALA A 749 1.69 -4.41 -40.49
N ARG A 750 2.41 -4.14 -41.59
CA ARG A 750 3.36 -3.04 -41.62
C ARG A 750 2.77 -1.84 -42.36
N ASP A 751 2.82 -0.67 -41.76
CA ASP A 751 2.51 0.62 -42.39
C ASP A 751 3.71 1.58 -42.23
N GLY A 752 4.47 1.73 -43.32
CA GLY A 752 5.67 2.54 -43.33
C GLY A 752 6.74 2.06 -42.29
N ASP A 753 7.06 2.93 -41.33
CA ASP A 753 8.01 2.64 -40.24
C ASP A 753 7.34 2.09 -38.98
N LYS A 754 6.11 1.64 -39.07
CA LYS A 754 5.36 1.04 -37.97
C LYS A 754 4.98 -0.40 -38.28
N LEU A 755 5.07 -1.25 -37.28
CA LEU A 755 4.51 -2.59 -37.28
C LEU A 755 3.33 -2.60 -36.29
N GLU A 756 2.13 -2.85 -36.79
CA GLU A 756 0.96 -3.09 -35.98
C GLU A 756 0.79 -4.60 -35.79
N LEU A 757 0.62 -5.02 -34.54
CA LEU A 757 0.52 -6.42 -34.16
C LEU A 757 -0.75 -6.62 -33.34
N ASP A 758 -1.71 -7.34 -33.95
CA ASP A 758 -2.95 -7.75 -33.29
C ASP A 758 -2.82 -9.18 -32.80
N ILE A 759 -2.97 -9.40 -31.49
CA ILE A 759 -2.83 -10.70 -30.85
C ILE A 759 -4.12 -11.09 -30.13
N LEU A 760 -4.66 -12.26 -30.45
CA LEU A 760 -5.78 -12.88 -29.77
C LEU A 760 -5.27 -14.01 -28.85
N TRP A 761 -5.46 -13.87 -27.55
CA TRP A 761 -5.14 -14.88 -26.56
C TRP A 761 -6.37 -15.70 -26.18
N LYS A 762 -6.28 -17.01 -26.22
CA LYS A 762 -7.34 -17.93 -25.75
C LYS A 762 -7.28 -18.12 -24.24
N ARG A 763 -6.08 -18.10 -23.67
CA ARG A 763 -5.85 -18.16 -22.23
C ARG A 763 -4.79 -17.11 -21.87
N LEU A 764 -5.16 -16.18 -21.00
CA LEU A 764 -4.24 -15.17 -20.46
C LEU A 764 -3.38 -15.75 -19.33
N PRO A 765 -2.15 -15.28 -19.18
CA PRO A 765 -1.29 -15.68 -18.08
C PRO A 765 -1.82 -15.16 -16.74
N ALA A 766 -1.49 -15.89 -15.67
CA ALA A 766 -1.49 -15.28 -14.34
C ALA A 766 -0.55 -14.06 -14.30
N GLU A 767 -0.78 -13.11 -13.39
CA GLU A 767 -0.24 -11.73 -13.30
C GLU A 767 1.29 -11.53 -13.45
N ARG A 768 2.08 -12.52 -13.89
CA ARG A 768 3.56 -12.50 -13.87
C ARG A 768 4.23 -12.58 -15.22
N HIS A 769 3.48 -12.55 -16.31
CA HIS A 769 4.04 -12.71 -17.64
C HIS A 769 3.91 -11.45 -18.49
N ALA A 770 4.83 -11.30 -19.42
CA ALA A 770 4.85 -10.25 -20.41
C ALA A 770 5.30 -10.83 -21.77
N ILE A 771 5.11 -10.09 -22.83
CA ILE A 771 5.65 -10.44 -24.16
C ILE A 771 6.77 -9.49 -24.54
N SER A 772 7.72 -10.02 -25.31
CA SER A 772 8.76 -9.23 -25.97
C SER A 772 8.69 -9.52 -27.47
N VAL A 773 8.57 -8.48 -28.28
CA VAL A 773 8.75 -8.57 -29.72
C VAL A 773 10.16 -8.15 -30.03
N GLN A 774 10.92 -9.07 -30.65
CA GLN A 774 12.35 -8.87 -30.92
C GLN A 774 12.65 -9.06 -32.41
N PHE A 775 13.58 -8.28 -32.92
CA PHE A 775 14.02 -8.29 -34.30
C PHE A 775 15.46 -8.80 -34.37
N PHE A 776 15.69 -9.82 -35.20
CA PHE A 776 16.99 -10.47 -35.38
C PHE A 776 17.46 -10.30 -36.83
N ASP A 777 18.74 -9.99 -37.00
CA ASP A 777 19.35 -9.90 -38.30
C ASP A 777 19.58 -11.29 -38.94
N GLN A 778 20.10 -11.34 -40.18
CA GLN A 778 20.38 -12.59 -40.90
C GLN A 778 21.43 -13.48 -40.21
N ASN A 779 22.19 -12.98 -39.24
CA ASN A 779 23.17 -13.70 -38.45
C ASN A 779 22.61 -14.12 -37.09
N ASP A 780 21.29 -13.99 -36.87
CA ASP A 780 20.58 -14.25 -35.62
C ASP A 780 21.06 -13.36 -34.43
N ASN A 781 21.56 -12.15 -34.73
CA ASN A 781 21.85 -11.18 -33.70
C ASN A 781 20.65 -10.30 -33.46
N LYS A 782 20.33 -10.07 -32.19
CA LYS A 782 19.24 -9.18 -31.81
C LYS A 782 19.57 -7.72 -32.16
N ALA A 783 18.79 -7.15 -33.05
CA ALA A 783 18.91 -5.74 -33.46
C ALA A 783 18.12 -4.81 -32.54
N GLN A 784 16.88 -5.18 -32.20
CA GLN A 784 15.99 -4.42 -31.33
C GLN A 784 15.02 -5.35 -30.61
N GLY A 785 14.36 -4.85 -29.56
CA GLY A 785 13.23 -5.51 -28.91
C GLY A 785 12.41 -4.51 -28.11
N GLN A 786 11.12 -4.74 -28.04
CA GLN A 786 10.18 -3.97 -27.24
C GLN A 786 9.32 -4.91 -26.41
N ASP A 787 9.16 -4.57 -25.13
CA ASP A 787 8.40 -5.36 -24.16
C ASP A 787 7.02 -4.76 -23.95
N PHE A 788 6.03 -5.63 -23.84
CA PHE A 788 4.63 -5.26 -23.61
C PHE A 788 4.04 -6.11 -22.51
N VAL A 789 3.05 -5.57 -21.81
CA VAL A 789 2.26 -6.29 -20.83
C VAL A 789 0.94 -6.75 -21.46
N PHE A 790 0.36 -7.81 -20.92
CA PHE A 790 -0.97 -8.26 -21.28
C PHE A 790 -2.01 -7.32 -20.67
N TYR A 791 -2.97 -6.90 -21.48
CA TYR A 791 -4.05 -6.02 -21.04
C TYR A 791 -5.42 -6.69 -21.17
N ASP A 792 -5.58 -7.55 -22.19
CA ASP A 792 -6.88 -8.06 -22.62
C ASP A 792 -6.70 -9.33 -23.45
N ALA A 793 -7.76 -10.07 -23.74
CA ALA A 793 -7.68 -11.22 -24.64
C ALA A 793 -7.34 -10.80 -26.09
N LEU A 794 -7.75 -9.61 -26.48
CA LEU A 794 -7.34 -8.99 -27.75
C LEU A 794 -6.46 -7.78 -27.44
N ASN A 795 -5.27 -7.76 -27.99
CA ASN A 795 -4.31 -6.65 -27.80
C ASN A 795 -3.78 -6.18 -29.15
N THR A 796 -3.71 -4.86 -29.34
CA THR A 796 -3.00 -4.21 -30.44
C THR A 796 -1.75 -3.55 -29.91
N TYR A 797 -0.61 -3.85 -30.50
CA TYR A 797 0.68 -3.26 -30.17
C TYR A 797 1.25 -2.55 -31.38
N GLU A 798 1.71 -1.33 -31.21
CA GLU A 798 2.38 -0.55 -32.24
C GLU A 798 3.89 -0.52 -31.94
N ILE A 799 4.72 -0.91 -32.90
CA ILE A 799 6.15 -1.02 -32.79
C ILE A 799 6.81 -0.08 -33.80
N ASP A 800 7.70 0.78 -33.32
CA ASP A 800 8.45 1.70 -34.16
C ASP A 800 9.63 0.97 -34.81
N LEU A 801 9.61 0.89 -36.14
CA LEU A 801 10.67 0.27 -36.94
C LEU A 801 11.73 1.28 -37.40
N SER A 802 11.53 2.59 -37.20
CA SER A 802 12.45 3.64 -37.66
C SER A 802 13.84 3.58 -37.01
N VAL A 803 13.96 2.83 -35.94
CA VAL A 803 15.21 2.62 -35.20
C VAL A 803 16.04 1.44 -35.71
N LEU A 804 15.49 0.63 -36.66
CA LEU A 804 16.21 -0.45 -37.29
C LEU A 804 17.04 0.09 -38.45
N GLU A 805 18.28 -0.39 -38.60
CA GLU A 805 19.11 -0.09 -39.75
C GLU A 805 18.59 -0.81 -41.02
N PRO A 806 18.84 -0.32 -42.24
CA PRO A 806 18.48 -1.03 -43.46
C PRO A 806 19.00 -2.50 -43.47
N GLY A 807 18.08 -3.43 -43.70
CA GLY A 807 18.42 -4.86 -43.65
C GLY A 807 17.22 -5.80 -43.64
N HIS A 808 17.49 -7.10 -43.55
CA HIS A 808 16.44 -8.12 -43.41
C HIS A 808 16.38 -8.59 -41.96
N TYR A 809 15.17 -8.67 -41.40
CA TYR A 809 14.95 -9.03 -40.02
C TYR A 809 13.88 -10.12 -39.89
N ALA A 810 14.08 -11.02 -38.93
CA ALA A 810 13.04 -11.91 -38.43
C ALA A 810 12.42 -11.30 -37.18
N ALA A 811 11.10 -11.11 -37.17
CA ALA A 811 10.36 -10.66 -36.00
C ALA A 811 9.92 -11.89 -35.20
N LYS A 812 10.30 -11.93 -33.94
CA LYS A 812 10.05 -13.05 -33.04
C LYS A 812 9.29 -12.58 -31.80
N LEU A 813 8.29 -13.36 -31.37
CA LEU A 813 7.52 -13.18 -30.15
C LEU A 813 8.09 -14.08 -29.06
N ILE A 814 8.37 -13.50 -27.90
CA ILE A 814 8.83 -14.21 -26.71
C ILE A 814 7.82 -13.96 -25.59
N VAL A 815 7.33 -15.02 -24.98
CA VAL A 815 6.58 -14.94 -23.73
C VAL A 815 7.55 -15.20 -22.58
N TYR A 816 7.55 -14.36 -21.55
CA TYR A 816 8.47 -14.51 -20.43
C TYR A 816 7.85 -14.07 -19.10
N ASN A 817 8.33 -14.65 -18.01
CA ASN A 817 8.00 -14.20 -16.67
C ASN A 817 8.85 -12.97 -16.32
N TYR A 818 8.22 -11.82 -16.11
CA TYR A 818 8.94 -10.55 -15.89
C TYR A 818 9.62 -10.43 -14.52
N GLU A 819 9.27 -11.30 -13.55
CA GLU A 819 9.96 -11.34 -12.26
C GLU A 819 11.28 -12.09 -12.33
N THR A 820 11.32 -13.19 -13.09
CA THR A 820 12.49 -14.06 -13.19
C THR A 820 13.31 -13.83 -14.46
N GLY A 821 12.72 -13.19 -15.47
CA GLY A 821 13.30 -13.06 -16.81
C GLY A 821 13.31 -14.37 -17.62
N ALA A 822 12.74 -15.45 -17.11
CA ALA A 822 12.72 -16.75 -17.79
C ALA A 822 11.69 -16.74 -18.92
N SER A 823 12.09 -17.15 -20.14
CA SER A 823 11.18 -17.36 -21.27
C SER A 823 10.35 -18.62 -21.07
N VAL A 824 9.10 -18.58 -21.55
CA VAL A 824 8.15 -19.71 -21.52
C VAL A 824 8.27 -20.45 -22.85
N PRO A 825 8.58 -21.76 -22.86
CA PRO A 825 8.59 -22.55 -24.09
C PRO A 825 7.17 -22.77 -24.63
N GLY A 826 7.01 -22.89 -25.93
CA GLY A 826 5.73 -23.06 -26.57
C GLY A 826 5.70 -24.24 -27.58
N ILE A 827 4.46 -24.67 -27.90
CA ILE A 827 4.18 -25.68 -28.91
C ILE A 827 3.11 -25.13 -29.86
N THR A 828 3.42 -25.05 -31.16
CA THR A 828 2.41 -24.70 -32.15
C THR A 828 1.41 -25.84 -32.31
N LEU A 829 0.12 -25.55 -32.06
CA LEU A 829 -0.93 -26.57 -32.03
C LEU A 829 -1.18 -27.25 -33.40
N GLY A 830 -1.02 -26.53 -34.51
CA GLY A 830 -1.19 -27.04 -35.85
C GLY A 830 -0.06 -27.99 -36.31
N SER A 831 1.18 -27.58 -36.18
CA SER A 831 2.37 -28.33 -36.63
C SER A 831 2.99 -29.23 -35.54
N GLN A 832 2.56 -29.11 -34.29
CA GLN A 832 3.17 -29.76 -33.12
C GLN A 832 4.66 -29.43 -32.96
N THR A 833 5.10 -28.31 -33.50
CA THR A 833 6.50 -27.87 -33.43
C THR A 833 6.73 -27.21 -32.05
N ARG A 834 7.69 -27.77 -31.32
CA ARG A 834 8.14 -27.21 -30.04
C ARG A 834 9.26 -26.19 -30.26
N PHE A 835 9.21 -25.08 -29.55
CA PHE A 835 10.29 -24.10 -29.49
C PHE A 835 10.55 -23.73 -28.03
N ASP A 836 11.82 -23.49 -27.70
CA ASP A 836 12.20 -23.29 -26.29
C ASP A 836 12.08 -21.83 -25.83
N ARG A 837 12.04 -20.87 -26.77
CA ARG A 837 12.07 -19.45 -26.41
C ARG A 837 11.31 -18.53 -27.33
N GLU A 838 11.45 -18.66 -28.65
CA GLU A 838 11.08 -17.64 -29.62
C GLU A 838 10.12 -18.21 -30.67
N LEU A 839 8.99 -17.56 -30.88
CA LEU A 839 8.07 -17.83 -31.96
C LEU A 839 8.30 -16.82 -33.10
N GLU A 840 8.91 -17.26 -34.22
CA GLU A 840 9.01 -16.42 -35.42
C GLU A 840 7.64 -16.32 -36.10
N PHE A 841 7.15 -15.09 -36.28
CA PHE A 841 5.85 -14.86 -36.89
C PHE A 841 5.89 -14.04 -38.18
N MET A 842 6.98 -13.32 -38.44
CA MET A 842 7.11 -12.49 -39.64
C MET A 842 8.60 -12.26 -40.00
N THR A 843 8.86 -12.10 -41.33
CA THR A 843 10.11 -11.54 -41.82
C THR A 843 9.84 -10.20 -42.49
N LEU A 844 10.72 -9.22 -42.30
CA LEU A 844 10.58 -7.89 -42.90
C LEU A 844 11.94 -7.38 -43.42
N THR A 845 11.81 -6.49 -44.42
CA THR A 845 12.95 -5.80 -45.03
C THR A 845 12.80 -4.32 -44.74
N ILE A 846 13.86 -3.72 -44.14
CA ILE A 846 13.96 -2.26 -43.90
C ILE A 846 14.80 -1.72 -45.01
N GLU A 847 14.29 -0.76 -45.79
CA GLU A 847 14.96 -0.15 -46.96
C GLU A 847 15.92 0.99 -46.56
#